data_7194af8dfb3eee5724bf2aadb06cd642
#
_entry.id   7194af8dfb3eee5724bf2aadb06cd642
#
_cell.length_a   1.000
_cell.length_b   1.000
_cell.length_c   1.000
_cell.angle_alpha   90.00
_cell.angle_beta   90.00
_cell.angle_gamma   90.00
#
_symmetry.space_group_name_H-M   'P 1'
#
loop_
_entity.id
_entity.type
_entity.pdbx_description
1 polymer ?
#
loop_
_entity_poly.entity_id
_entity_poly.type
_entity_poly.pdbx_seq_one_letter_code
_entity_poly.pdbx_strand_id
1 'polypeptide(L)'
;MNATNKYIVKLCVVLAALIITIFNTQTCLAQDQTREWEQYLLQISEYEEFDNSLWEAYYDRLCDLEANPININMASREDLENLPFLTSQDAELISEYIYKHNGITTLGELVMIDRLDYNKRKLLFYFTYAGNVEEKAFPTIATIMKYGKNSLTATAKVPFYSRKGDKRGYEGYQYKHSIRYDFRYGDCIRVGLVGAQDAGEPFFAGKNSMGYDFYSYYLLIQKIGKIKTLAVGRYRLKFGLGLVINNNYSFGKLSALSSIGSNGTDIRAHSSSSSGNYLQGVASTVNVAKGFDVTAFVSGRKIDATLNKQDNTITSIVTSGYHRTQTEMAKKNNTSQTAFGGALEWRRYGFNIGISGVYTSFDRTLAPDKSVKYRRHYASGKSFHNFGINYGYTNSRFAINGETATGDCNAVATINTIRFEVNENLSLLALQRFYSFRYNAIMASAFSEGGSVQNESGIYLGATWKPRTDLSVMAYADVAYFAWPKYQASDSSMGFDNSIQVVYSPSNWNIQLRYRLKRREKDNAGKTDLIYQTEHRGRFAVGYNAKTWSSKTQADVSFYNYKDKSSGWILSQSLSAKLGKIANVTANIGYFDTDDYNSRVYFYERGMSYSFYCPSYYGNGIRYCAVVDIKALRNVVLTAKIGTSKYFDREKIGSGYQEINHSSATDLELQMKWKW
;
A
#
# COMPACT_ATOMS: atom_id res chain seq x y z
N MET A 1 -20.27 -7.62 38.27
CA MET A 1 -20.29 -6.67 37.14
C MET A 1 -19.26 -5.58 37.46
N ASN A 2 -18.08 -5.64 36.81
CA ASN A 2 -16.94 -4.80 37.13
C ASN A 2 -17.19 -3.32 36.77
N ALA A 3 -16.58 -2.41 37.53
CA ALA A 3 -16.70 -0.94 37.36
C ALA A 3 -16.49 -0.49 35.90
N THR A 4 -15.63 -1.15 35.15
CA THR A 4 -15.35 -0.91 33.74
C THR A 4 -16.60 -1.05 32.83
N ASN A 5 -17.50 -2.02 33.10
CA ASN A 5 -18.75 -2.18 32.34
C ASN A 5 -19.73 -1.02 32.55
N LYS A 6 -19.70 -0.39 33.73
CA LYS A 6 -20.55 0.78 34.04
C LYS A 6 -20.14 2.03 33.25
N TYR A 7 -18.84 2.21 33.02
CA TYR A 7 -18.35 3.34 32.20
C TYR A 7 -18.60 3.15 30.71
N ILE A 8 -18.50 1.91 30.22
CA ILE A 8 -18.79 1.58 28.81
C ILE A 8 -20.29 1.77 28.53
N VAL A 9 -21.17 1.31 29.40
CA VAL A 9 -22.63 1.53 29.27
C VAL A 9 -22.95 3.02 29.32
N LYS A 10 -22.33 3.80 30.21
CA LYS A 10 -22.51 5.26 30.25
C LYS A 10 -22.00 5.93 28.98
N LEU A 11 -20.87 5.51 28.42
CA LEU A 11 -20.34 6.04 27.16
C LEU A 11 -21.25 5.70 25.98
N CYS A 12 -21.76 4.48 25.92
CA CYS A 12 -22.75 4.06 24.91
C CYS A 12 -24.06 4.83 25.03
N VAL A 13 -24.53 5.12 26.24
CA VAL A 13 -25.74 5.92 26.49
C VAL A 13 -25.52 7.38 26.12
N VAL A 14 -24.35 7.95 26.42
CA VAL A 14 -24.00 9.33 26.02
C VAL A 14 -23.86 9.43 24.50
N LEU A 15 -23.26 8.44 23.84
CA LEU A 15 -23.19 8.36 22.38
C LEU A 15 -24.58 8.19 21.74
N ALA A 16 -25.44 7.36 22.32
CA ALA A 16 -26.83 7.20 21.88
C ALA A 16 -27.65 8.48 22.10
N ALA A 17 -27.47 9.18 23.22
CA ALA A 17 -28.12 10.46 23.48
C ALA A 17 -27.64 11.58 22.56
N LEU A 18 -26.34 11.61 22.23
CA LEU A 18 -25.74 12.50 21.21
C LEU A 18 -26.32 12.21 19.82
N ILE A 19 -26.48 10.94 19.46
CA ILE A 19 -27.10 10.51 18.20
C ILE A 19 -28.56 10.98 18.14
N ILE A 20 -29.34 10.87 19.23
CA ILE A 20 -30.76 11.27 19.30
C ILE A 20 -30.90 12.81 19.22
N THR A 21 -30.00 13.58 19.82
CA THR A 21 -30.02 15.06 19.72
C THR A 21 -29.66 15.58 18.34
N ILE A 22 -28.87 14.84 17.56
CA ILE A 22 -28.45 15.20 16.19
C ILE A 22 -29.62 14.99 15.17
N PHE A 23 -30.61 14.15 15.46
CA PHE A 23 -31.73 13.87 14.55
C PHE A 23 -32.67 15.05 14.31
N ASN A 24 -32.56 16.15 15.04
CA ASN A 24 -33.50 17.29 14.97
C ASN A 24 -33.06 18.49 14.11
N THR A 25 -31.98 18.41 13.36
CA THR A 25 -31.53 19.53 12.47
C THR A 25 -31.59 19.14 11.00
N GLN A 26 -32.54 19.71 10.28
CA GLN A 26 -32.59 19.64 8.81
C GLN A 26 -31.48 20.53 8.21
N THR A 27 -30.55 19.95 7.47
CA THR A 27 -29.56 20.68 6.68
C THR A 27 -29.33 20.06 5.31
N CYS A 28 -29.27 20.91 4.30
CA CYS A 28 -28.98 20.60 2.92
C CYS A 28 -27.51 20.13 2.77
N LEU A 29 -27.25 18.96 2.14
CA LEU A 29 -25.97 18.26 2.21
C LEU A 29 -25.30 18.11 0.85
N ALA A 30 -24.00 18.40 0.82
CA ALA A 30 -23.11 18.05 -0.28
C ALA A 30 -22.88 16.51 -0.33
N GLN A 31 -22.77 15.98 -1.53
CA GLN A 31 -22.57 14.57 -1.83
C GLN A 31 -21.18 14.12 -1.34
N ASP A 32 -21.11 13.36 -0.26
CA ASP A 32 -19.91 12.64 0.14
C ASP A 32 -20.03 11.19 -0.32
N GLN A 33 -19.15 10.79 -1.19
CA GLN A 33 -19.18 9.45 -1.78
C GLN A 33 -18.70 8.46 -0.71
N THR A 34 -19.45 7.38 -0.52
CA THR A 34 -18.94 6.19 0.15
C THR A 34 -17.74 5.70 -0.66
N ARG A 35 -16.65 5.27 0.00
CA ARG A 35 -15.43 4.76 -0.65
C ARG A 35 -15.71 3.52 -1.56
N GLU A 36 -16.58 3.72 -2.56
CA GLU A 36 -16.96 2.70 -3.53
C GLU A 36 -15.80 2.29 -4.43
N TRP A 37 -14.77 3.13 -4.54
CA TRP A 37 -13.55 2.82 -5.28
C TRP A 37 -12.81 1.59 -4.70
N GLU A 38 -12.99 1.25 -3.42
CA GLU A 38 -12.38 0.08 -2.80
C GLU A 38 -12.74 -1.22 -3.53
N GLN A 39 -13.98 -1.37 -3.96
CA GLN A 39 -14.40 -2.56 -4.70
C GLN A 39 -13.67 -2.75 -6.03
N TYR A 40 -13.37 -1.65 -6.75
CA TYR A 40 -12.63 -1.70 -8.01
C TYR A 40 -11.14 -1.98 -7.75
N LEU A 41 -10.58 -1.40 -6.69
CA LEU A 41 -9.21 -1.65 -6.27
C LEU A 41 -8.99 -3.12 -5.90
N LEU A 42 -9.89 -3.71 -5.12
CA LEU A 42 -9.77 -5.10 -4.67
C LEU A 42 -9.88 -6.10 -5.83
N GLN A 43 -10.49 -5.72 -6.95
CA GLN A 43 -10.55 -6.57 -8.14
C GLN A 43 -9.23 -6.65 -8.88
N ILE A 44 -8.42 -5.59 -8.87
CA ILE A 44 -7.15 -5.52 -9.60
C ILE A 44 -5.94 -5.82 -8.72
N SER A 45 -6.12 -6.20 -7.45
CA SER A 45 -5.06 -6.40 -6.48
C SER A 45 -5.07 -7.81 -5.87
N GLU A 46 -3.89 -8.23 -5.42
CA GLU A 46 -3.67 -9.48 -4.68
C GLU A 46 -3.36 -9.15 -3.22
N TYR A 47 -4.28 -8.50 -2.55
CA TYR A 47 -4.12 -7.95 -1.20
C TYR A 47 -3.80 -9.01 -0.13
N GLU A 48 -4.02 -10.30 -0.41
CA GLU A 48 -3.73 -11.41 0.50
C GLU A 48 -2.24 -11.71 0.65
N GLU A 49 -1.41 -11.28 -0.29
CA GLU A 49 0.02 -11.61 -0.36
C GLU A 49 0.91 -10.60 0.36
N PHE A 50 0.35 -9.47 0.79
CA PHE A 50 1.14 -8.35 1.27
C PHE A 50 1.19 -8.26 2.78
N ASP A 51 2.30 -7.72 3.26
CA ASP A 51 2.37 -7.14 4.59
C ASP A 51 1.33 -6.01 4.68
N ASN A 52 0.48 -6.07 5.71
CA ASN A 52 -0.54 -5.06 5.97
C ASN A 52 0.01 -3.63 5.98
N SER A 53 1.27 -3.44 6.41
CA SER A 53 1.92 -2.13 6.45
C SER A 53 2.13 -1.51 5.07
N LEU A 54 2.42 -2.31 4.05
CA LEU A 54 2.58 -1.84 2.66
C LEU A 54 1.23 -1.40 2.07
N TRP A 55 0.20 -2.20 2.31
CA TRP A 55 -1.16 -1.87 1.88
C TRP A 55 -1.72 -0.65 2.59
N GLU A 56 -1.49 -0.51 3.89
CA GLU A 56 -1.94 0.63 4.68
C GLU A 56 -1.44 1.94 4.08
N ALA A 57 -0.18 2.02 3.75
CA ALA A 57 0.37 3.25 3.21
C ALA A 57 -0.06 3.56 1.76
N TYR A 58 -0.40 2.53 0.99
CA TYR A 58 -1.02 2.72 -0.33
C TYR A 58 -2.47 3.16 -0.22
N TYR A 59 -3.21 2.54 0.65
CA TYR A 59 -4.58 2.89 0.96
C TYR A 59 -4.68 4.33 1.47
N ASP A 60 -3.72 4.75 2.32
CA ASP A 60 -3.57 6.13 2.76
C ASP A 60 -3.49 7.11 1.59
N ARG A 61 -2.70 6.76 0.56
CA ARG A 61 -2.59 7.58 -0.65
C ARG A 61 -3.91 7.68 -1.40
N LEU A 62 -4.64 6.59 -1.58
CA LEU A 62 -5.94 6.63 -2.25
C LEU A 62 -6.96 7.43 -1.45
N CYS A 63 -6.96 7.33 -0.13
CA CYS A 63 -7.76 8.19 0.74
C CYS A 63 -7.36 9.68 0.59
N ASP A 64 -6.08 9.96 0.39
CA ASP A 64 -5.60 11.30 0.12
C ASP A 64 -6.09 11.84 -1.24
N LEU A 65 -6.04 11.01 -2.29
CA LEU A 65 -6.54 11.36 -3.63
C LEU A 65 -8.06 11.53 -3.65
N GLU A 66 -8.81 10.67 -2.95
CA GLU A 66 -10.25 10.83 -2.78
C GLU A 66 -10.61 12.15 -2.08
N ALA A 67 -9.85 12.48 -1.05
CA ALA A 67 -10.06 13.74 -0.34
C ALA A 67 -9.74 14.98 -1.18
N ASN A 68 -8.86 14.83 -2.17
CA ASN A 68 -8.37 15.92 -3.05
C ASN A 68 -8.10 15.36 -4.45
N PRO A 69 -9.14 15.25 -5.27
CA PRO A 69 -9.02 14.79 -6.64
C PRO A 69 -8.13 15.71 -7.49
N ILE A 70 -7.44 15.14 -8.46
CA ILE A 70 -6.54 15.87 -9.38
C ILE A 70 -7.36 16.48 -10.51
N ASN A 71 -7.05 17.73 -10.90
CA ASN A 71 -7.60 18.30 -12.12
C ASN A 71 -7.00 17.57 -13.34
N ILE A 72 -7.80 16.76 -14.03
CA ILE A 72 -7.34 15.92 -15.15
C ILE A 72 -6.80 16.76 -16.30
N ASN A 73 -7.34 17.98 -16.53
CA ASN A 73 -6.92 18.88 -17.58
C ASN A 73 -5.56 19.56 -17.29
N MET A 74 -5.14 19.61 -16.04
CA MET A 74 -3.88 20.18 -15.59
C MET A 74 -2.86 19.12 -15.17
N ALA A 75 -3.29 17.85 -15.16
CA ALA A 75 -2.42 16.75 -14.82
C ALA A 75 -1.37 16.54 -15.90
N SER A 76 -0.10 16.54 -15.51
CA SER A 76 0.97 16.12 -16.40
C SER A 76 0.83 14.61 -16.66
N ARG A 77 1.45 14.12 -17.75
CA ARG A 77 1.55 12.68 -17.98
C ARG A 77 2.10 11.94 -16.77
N GLU A 78 3.08 12.52 -16.10
CA GLU A 78 3.69 11.97 -14.88
C GLU A 78 2.70 11.89 -13.72
N ASP A 79 1.84 12.92 -13.55
CA ASP A 79 0.77 12.90 -12.55
C ASP A 79 -0.21 11.75 -12.80
N LEU A 80 -0.55 11.49 -14.06
CA LEU A 80 -1.42 10.38 -14.47
C LEU A 80 -0.74 9.02 -14.30
N GLU A 81 0.53 8.87 -14.72
CA GLU A 81 1.32 7.64 -14.50
C GLU A 81 1.52 7.32 -13.02
N ASN A 82 1.44 8.33 -12.18
CA ASN A 82 1.50 8.18 -10.73
C ASN A 82 0.18 7.72 -10.10
N LEU A 83 -0.93 7.71 -10.85
CA LEU A 83 -2.15 7.04 -10.42
C LEU A 83 -1.93 5.51 -10.52
N PRO A 84 -2.11 4.79 -9.43
CA PRO A 84 -1.58 3.42 -9.32
C PRO A 84 -2.37 2.36 -10.10
N PHE A 85 -3.40 2.77 -10.78
CA PHE A 85 -4.26 1.93 -11.63
C PHE A 85 -4.15 2.29 -13.12
N LEU A 86 -3.34 3.31 -13.47
CA LEU A 86 -3.07 3.69 -14.86
C LEU A 86 -1.72 3.16 -15.31
N THR A 87 -1.65 2.74 -16.57
CA THR A 87 -0.40 2.44 -17.28
C THR A 87 0.15 3.70 -17.94
N SER A 88 1.42 3.68 -18.36
CA SER A 88 1.99 4.78 -19.17
C SER A 88 1.23 5.02 -20.47
N GLN A 89 0.62 3.96 -21.03
CA GLN A 89 -0.21 4.07 -22.24
C GLN A 89 -1.57 4.69 -21.94
N ASP A 90 -2.21 4.36 -20.82
CA ASP A 90 -3.44 5.03 -20.39
C ASP A 90 -3.20 6.53 -20.19
N ALA A 91 -2.07 6.89 -19.55
CA ALA A 91 -1.69 8.28 -19.36
C ALA A 91 -1.46 9.01 -20.68
N GLU A 92 -0.81 8.34 -21.66
CA GLU A 92 -0.63 8.88 -23.01
C GLU A 92 -1.97 9.09 -23.72
N LEU A 93 -2.87 8.11 -23.71
CA LEU A 93 -4.19 8.21 -24.33
C LEU A 93 -5.04 9.36 -23.74
N ILE A 94 -5.02 9.51 -22.41
CA ILE A 94 -5.72 10.61 -21.74
C ILE A 94 -5.09 11.96 -22.14
N SER A 95 -3.77 12.05 -22.13
CA SER A 95 -3.05 13.27 -22.48
C SER A 95 -3.27 13.66 -23.95
N GLU A 96 -3.28 12.66 -24.86
CA GLU A 96 -3.57 12.87 -26.27
C GLU A 96 -5.00 13.37 -26.49
N TYR A 97 -5.97 12.79 -25.77
CA TYR A 97 -7.37 13.21 -25.84
C TYR A 97 -7.52 14.68 -25.37
N ILE A 98 -6.94 15.02 -24.22
CA ILE A 98 -6.94 16.38 -23.68
C ILE A 98 -6.34 17.37 -24.68
N TYR A 99 -5.21 17.02 -25.30
CA TYR A 99 -4.55 17.86 -26.30
C TYR A 99 -5.42 18.06 -27.55
N LYS A 100 -6.04 17.01 -28.09
CA LYS A 100 -6.87 17.05 -29.31
C LYS A 100 -8.16 17.84 -29.12
N HIS A 101 -8.74 17.79 -27.90
CA HIS A 101 -10.05 18.38 -27.62
C HIS A 101 -9.97 19.66 -26.77
N ASN A 102 -8.75 20.21 -26.53
CA ASN A 102 -8.51 21.36 -25.65
C ASN A 102 -9.06 21.19 -24.23
N GLY A 103 -9.04 19.97 -23.71
CA GLY A 103 -9.50 19.63 -22.39
C GLY A 103 -10.70 18.68 -22.38
N ILE A 104 -11.03 18.21 -21.21
CA ILE A 104 -12.21 17.42 -20.87
C ILE A 104 -13.18 18.32 -20.14
N THR A 105 -14.40 18.50 -20.64
CA THR A 105 -15.43 19.34 -20.02
C THR A 105 -16.09 18.59 -18.86
N THR A 106 -16.35 17.29 -19.05
CA THR A 106 -16.91 16.40 -18.04
C THR A 106 -16.18 15.07 -18.02
N LEU A 107 -16.06 14.46 -16.85
CA LEU A 107 -15.45 13.12 -16.75
C LEU A 107 -16.22 12.04 -17.52
N GLY A 108 -17.49 12.31 -17.93
CA GLY A 108 -18.25 11.43 -18.80
C GLY A 108 -17.57 11.19 -20.16
N GLU A 109 -16.80 12.17 -20.65
CA GLU A 109 -16.04 12.08 -21.91
C GLU A 109 -14.93 11.03 -21.89
N LEU A 110 -14.51 10.55 -20.70
CA LEU A 110 -13.57 9.43 -20.59
C LEU A 110 -14.08 8.15 -21.29
N VAL A 111 -15.38 8.04 -21.55
CA VAL A 111 -15.97 6.94 -22.32
C VAL A 111 -15.54 6.99 -23.78
N MET A 112 -15.23 8.18 -24.31
CA MET A 112 -14.78 8.39 -25.70
C MET A 112 -13.31 8.06 -25.90
N ILE A 113 -12.56 7.81 -24.82
CA ILE A 113 -11.18 7.37 -24.91
C ILE A 113 -11.17 5.86 -25.10
N ASP A 114 -10.90 5.44 -26.34
CA ASP A 114 -10.76 4.02 -26.68
C ASP A 114 -9.73 3.34 -25.79
N ARG A 115 -9.94 2.06 -25.48
CA ARG A 115 -9.06 1.23 -24.63
C ARG A 115 -9.03 1.57 -23.14
N LEU A 116 -9.55 2.72 -22.70
CA LEU A 116 -9.62 3.03 -21.29
C LEU A 116 -10.69 2.16 -20.62
N ASP A 117 -10.25 1.28 -19.75
CA ASP A 117 -11.03 0.26 -19.04
C ASP A 117 -12.15 0.86 -18.20
N TYR A 118 -13.30 0.17 -18.11
CA TYR A 118 -14.42 0.56 -17.27
C TYR A 118 -14.01 0.79 -15.80
N ASN A 119 -13.23 -0.13 -15.20
CA ASN A 119 -12.77 0.01 -13.82
C ASN A 119 -11.83 1.20 -13.65
N LYS A 120 -10.91 1.42 -14.60
CA LYS A 120 -10.02 2.59 -14.61
C LYS A 120 -10.80 3.89 -14.75
N ARG A 121 -11.78 3.94 -15.65
CA ARG A 121 -12.70 5.10 -15.76
C ARG A 121 -13.43 5.36 -14.45
N LYS A 122 -13.99 4.32 -13.82
CA LYS A 122 -14.64 4.45 -12.52
C LYS A 122 -13.69 4.96 -11.45
N LEU A 123 -12.47 4.45 -11.38
CA LEU A 123 -11.45 4.95 -10.44
C LEU A 123 -11.09 6.41 -10.72
N LEU A 124 -10.96 6.81 -11.99
CA LEU A 124 -10.73 8.23 -12.35
C LEU A 124 -11.85 9.14 -11.83
N PHE A 125 -13.12 8.72 -11.86
CA PHE A 125 -14.23 9.51 -11.30
C PHE A 125 -14.07 9.81 -9.80
N TYR A 126 -13.38 8.96 -9.04
CA TYR A 126 -13.16 9.18 -7.61
C TYR A 126 -11.91 10.04 -7.34
N PHE A 127 -10.92 9.99 -8.22
CA PHE A 127 -9.61 10.56 -7.98
C PHE A 127 -9.26 11.77 -8.85
N THR A 128 -10.13 12.12 -9.81
CA THR A 128 -9.93 13.29 -10.68
C THR A 128 -11.21 14.12 -10.81
N TYR A 129 -11.05 15.34 -11.31
CA TYR A 129 -12.16 16.18 -11.73
C TYR A 129 -11.80 16.95 -13.01
N ALA A 130 -12.80 17.33 -13.81
CA ALA A 130 -12.62 18.18 -14.98
C ALA A 130 -12.71 19.64 -14.54
N GLY A 131 -11.57 20.32 -14.52
CA GLY A 131 -11.48 21.76 -14.21
C GLY A 131 -10.97 22.56 -15.41
N ASN A 132 -10.90 23.88 -15.29
CA ASN A 132 -10.38 24.75 -16.34
C ASN A 132 -8.92 24.47 -16.66
N VAL A 133 -8.52 24.71 -17.91
CA VAL A 133 -7.16 24.51 -18.45
C VAL A 133 -6.23 25.70 -18.14
N GLU A 134 -6.74 26.79 -17.55
CA GLU A 134 -5.94 28.00 -17.29
C GLU A 134 -4.77 27.72 -16.34
N GLU A 135 -3.55 27.96 -16.80
CA GLU A 135 -2.35 28.03 -15.97
C GLU A 135 -2.46 29.26 -15.06
N LYS A 136 -2.87 29.05 -13.82
CA LYS A 136 -2.82 30.10 -12.82
C LYS A 136 -1.41 30.27 -12.30
N ALA A 137 -0.93 31.51 -12.22
CA ALA A 137 0.31 31.82 -11.51
C ALA A 137 0.27 31.20 -10.09
N PHE A 138 1.43 30.81 -9.57
CA PHE A 138 1.51 30.25 -8.23
C PHE A 138 0.84 31.19 -7.21
N PRO A 139 -0.08 30.75 -6.38
CA PRO A 139 -0.89 31.58 -5.51
C PRO A 139 -0.07 32.31 -4.45
N THR A 140 -0.53 33.48 -4.02
CA THR A 140 0.09 34.20 -2.92
C THR A 140 -0.15 33.50 -1.58
N ILE A 141 0.72 33.71 -0.61
CA ILE A 141 0.59 33.11 0.74
C ILE A 141 -0.77 33.49 1.35
N ALA A 142 -1.22 34.73 1.17
CA ALA A 142 -2.52 35.21 1.67
C ALA A 142 -3.69 34.38 1.05
N THR A 143 -3.61 34.11 -0.26
CA THR A 143 -4.62 33.32 -0.98
C THR A 143 -4.60 31.87 -0.48
N ILE A 144 -3.41 31.30 -0.27
CA ILE A 144 -3.22 29.93 0.24
C ILE A 144 -3.86 29.80 1.63
N MET A 145 -3.55 30.73 2.54
CA MET A 145 -4.10 30.72 3.90
C MET A 145 -5.61 30.95 3.94
N LYS A 146 -6.15 31.80 3.06
CA LYS A 146 -7.58 32.15 3.01
C LYS A 146 -8.45 31.01 2.46
N TYR A 147 -7.96 30.29 1.45
CA TYR A 147 -8.75 29.28 0.73
C TYR A 147 -8.22 27.84 0.92
N GLY A 148 -7.19 27.69 1.75
CA GLY A 148 -6.67 26.38 2.12
C GLY A 148 -7.69 25.58 2.89
N LYS A 149 -7.70 24.28 2.65
CA LYS A 149 -8.60 23.31 3.31
C LYS A 149 -7.84 22.59 4.41
N ASN A 150 -8.44 22.56 5.58
CA ASN A 150 -7.91 21.86 6.74
C ASN A 150 -8.70 20.58 6.98
N SER A 151 -8.04 19.53 7.44
CA SER A 151 -8.72 18.35 7.98
C SER A 151 -7.97 17.79 9.18
N LEU A 152 -8.72 17.43 10.20
CA LEU A 152 -8.25 16.74 11.40
C LEU A 152 -8.94 15.38 11.47
N THR A 153 -8.15 14.31 11.55
CA THR A 153 -8.67 12.95 11.72
C THR A 153 -8.09 12.37 13.01
N ALA A 154 -8.94 11.96 13.92
CA ALA A 154 -8.57 11.26 15.14
C ALA A 154 -9.16 9.85 15.10
N THR A 155 -8.35 8.84 15.39
CA THR A 155 -8.76 7.42 15.36
C THR A 155 -8.35 6.76 16.66
N ALA A 156 -9.22 5.92 17.21
CA ALA A 156 -8.95 5.11 18.40
C ALA A 156 -9.47 3.68 18.19
N LYS A 157 -8.69 2.69 18.62
CA LYS A 157 -9.07 1.27 18.67
C LYS A 157 -9.02 0.79 20.11
N VAL A 158 -10.14 0.24 20.56
CA VAL A 158 -10.35 -0.23 21.93
C VAL A 158 -10.67 -1.72 21.89
N PRO A 159 -9.74 -2.60 22.33
CA PRO A 159 -10.04 -4.02 22.49
C PRO A 159 -10.88 -4.28 23.75
N PHE A 160 -11.86 -5.18 23.67
CA PHE A 160 -12.64 -5.68 24.81
C PHE A 160 -12.01 -6.93 25.44
N TYR A 161 -10.76 -7.19 25.16
CA TYR A 161 -9.96 -8.28 25.70
C TYR A 161 -8.62 -7.75 26.21
N SER A 162 -7.94 -8.55 27.02
CA SER A 162 -6.56 -8.28 27.44
C SER A 162 -5.64 -9.37 26.90
N ARG A 163 -4.53 -8.95 26.29
CA ARG A 163 -3.45 -9.85 25.89
C ARG A 163 -2.56 -10.16 27.08
N LYS A 164 -1.81 -11.24 26.98
CA LYS A 164 -0.80 -11.58 27.99
C LYS A 164 0.22 -10.47 28.21
N GLY A 165 0.62 -9.78 27.13
CA GLY A 165 1.52 -8.64 27.18
C GLY A 165 0.96 -7.43 27.91
N ASP A 166 -0.36 -7.18 27.81
CA ASP A 166 -1.03 -6.06 28.53
C ASP A 166 -1.00 -6.25 30.04
N LYS A 167 -0.91 -7.50 30.52
CA LYS A 167 -0.78 -7.83 31.93
C LYS A 167 0.67 -7.80 32.40
N ARG A 168 1.61 -8.26 31.55
CA ARG A 168 3.05 -8.34 31.85
C ARG A 168 3.85 -8.31 30.55
N GLY A 169 4.68 -7.30 30.37
CA GLY A 169 5.66 -7.26 29.30
C GLY A 169 5.51 -6.09 28.32
N TYR A 170 4.34 -5.51 28.16
CA TYR A 170 4.17 -4.26 27.45
C TYR A 170 4.35 -3.06 28.40
N GLU A 171 4.97 -2.00 27.89
CA GLU A 171 5.25 -0.79 28.65
C GLU A 171 4.12 0.24 28.58
N GLY A 172 3.19 0.08 27.64
CA GLY A 172 2.04 0.94 27.44
C GLY A 172 0.70 0.21 27.62
N TYR A 173 -0.37 0.95 27.42
CA TYR A 173 -1.72 0.45 27.55
C TYR A 173 -2.23 -0.25 26.26
N GLN A 174 -3.35 -0.94 26.36
CA GLN A 174 -3.89 -1.80 25.30
C GLN A 174 -4.57 -1.06 24.13
N TYR A 175 -4.67 0.27 24.18
CA TYR A 175 -5.34 1.07 23.14
C TYR A 175 -4.36 1.48 22.05
N LYS A 176 -4.85 1.48 20.77
CA LYS A 176 -4.16 2.09 19.65
C LYS A 176 -4.87 3.39 19.31
N HIS A 177 -4.13 4.45 19.07
CA HIS A 177 -4.71 5.71 18.62
C HIS A 177 -3.78 6.52 17.74
N SER A 178 -4.36 7.37 16.92
CA SER A 178 -3.62 8.27 16.04
C SER A 178 -4.36 9.58 15.84
N ILE A 179 -3.60 10.61 15.53
CA ILE A 179 -4.09 11.92 15.13
C ILE A 179 -3.39 12.32 13.84
N ARG A 180 -4.13 12.87 12.90
CA ARG A 180 -3.63 13.35 11.61
C ARG A 180 -4.21 14.73 11.34
N TYR A 181 -3.35 15.68 11.10
CA TYR A 181 -3.70 16.99 10.56
C TYR A 181 -3.18 17.09 9.13
N ASP A 182 -3.97 17.61 8.23
CA ASP A 182 -3.63 17.82 6.82
C ASP A 182 -4.20 19.17 6.36
N PHE A 183 -3.31 20.04 5.88
CA PHE A 183 -3.63 21.31 5.25
C PHE A 183 -3.30 21.22 3.77
N ARG A 184 -4.18 21.73 2.91
CA ARG A 184 -4.00 21.69 1.46
C ARG A 184 -4.57 22.92 0.76
N TYR A 185 -3.86 23.32 -0.27
CA TYR A 185 -4.34 24.30 -1.23
C TYR A 185 -4.15 23.76 -2.65
N GLY A 186 -5.26 23.34 -3.29
CA GLY A 186 -5.23 22.71 -4.61
C GLY A 186 -4.21 21.57 -4.70
N ASP A 187 -3.52 21.51 -5.84
CA ASP A 187 -2.41 20.57 -6.09
C ASP A 187 -1.05 21.18 -5.72
N CYS A 188 -1.03 22.46 -5.28
CA CYS A 188 0.21 23.20 -5.15
C CYS A 188 0.89 23.01 -3.80
N ILE A 189 0.13 22.96 -2.71
CA ILE A 189 0.68 22.90 -1.35
C ILE A 189 -0.06 21.87 -0.52
N ARG A 190 0.76 21.07 0.19
CA ARG A 190 0.30 20.13 1.19
C ARG A 190 1.21 20.17 2.42
N VAL A 191 0.63 20.32 3.60
CA VAL A 191 1.30 20.24 4.89
C VAL A 191 0.60 19.18 5.73
N GLY A 192 1.34 18.29 6.37
CA GLY A 192 0.73 17.28 7.23
C GLY A 192 1.54 16.97 8.48
N LEU A 193 0.80 16.63 9.52
CA LEU A 193 1.33 16.14 10.79
C LEU A 193 0.56 14.88 11.17
N VAL A 194 1.27 13.82 11.51
CA VAL A 194 0.69 12.55 11.95
C VAL A 194 1.37 12.13 13.24
N GLY A 195 0.59 11.80 14.25
CA GLY A 195 1.04 11.13 15.46
C GLY A 195 0.34 9.79 15.57
N ALA A 196 1.08 8.71 15.84
CA ALA A 196 0.53 7.37 15.94
C ALA A 196 1.19 6.57 17.06
N GLN A 197 0.40 5.73 17.69
CA GLN A 197 0.80 4.81 18.71
C GLN A 197 0.09 3.48 18.56
N ASP A 198 0.85 2.40 18.60
CA ASP A 198 0.32 1.06 18.65
C ASP A 198 -0.04 0.61 20.07
N ALA A 199 -0.96 -0.35 20.15
CA ALA A 199 -1.38 -0.90 21.43
C ALA A 199 -0.22 -1.62 22.14
N GLY A 200 0.06 -1.24 23.37
CA GLY A 200 1.17 -1.74 24.18
C GLY A 200 2.39 -0.81 24.22
N GLU A 201 2.39 0.28 23.46
CA GLU A 201 3.46 1.28 23.49
C GLU A 201 3.21 2.35 24.54
N PRO A 202 4.27 2.86 25.20
CA PRO A 202 4.12 3.93 26.20
C PRO A 202 3.76 5.27 25.53
N PHE A 203 2.89 6.05 26.18
CA PHE A 203 2.46 7.37 25.74
C PHE A 203 2.78 8.40 26.86
N PHE A 204 3.49 9.47 26.51
CA PHE A 204 4.09 10.43 27.45
C PHE A 204 4.96 9.75 28.53
N ALA A 205 5.62 8.64 28.19
CA ALA A 205 6.44 7.89 29.13
C ALA A 205 7.68 7.29 28.44
N GLY A 206 8.75 7.06 29.21
CA GLY A 206 9.98 6.45 28.75
C GLY A 206 10.63 7.25 27.60
N LYS A 207 10.99 6.56 26.51
CA LYS A 207 11.54 7.22 25.30
C LYS A 207 10.48 8.01 24.50
N ASN A 208 9.20 7.87 24.84
CA ASN A 208 8.07 8.57 24.18
C ASN A 208 7.61 9.79 25.00
N SER A 209 8.54 10.52 25.63
CA SER A 209 8.25 11.67 26.47
C SER A 209 7.44 12.79 25.79
N MET A 210 7.50 12.88 24.44
CA MET A 210 6.73 13.84 23.65
C MET A 210 5.31 13.33 23.28
N GLY A 211 4.90 12.16 23.74
CA GLY A 211 3.58 11.57 23.54
C GLY A 211 3.62 10.34 22.66
N TYR A 212 3.40 10.50 21.35
CA TYR A 212 3.31 9.38 20.42
C TYR A 212 4.64 8.66 20.20
N ASP A 213 4.56 7.37 19.89
CA ASP A 213 5.72 6.57 19.50
C ASP A 213 6.28 6.99 18.15
N PHE A 214 5.41 7.32 17.20
CA PHE A 214 5.77 7.74 15.87
C PHE A 214 5.14 9.09 15.50
N TYR A 215 5.94 9.94 14.87
CA TYR A 215 5.49 11.20 14.27
C TYR A 215 5.90 11.25 12.81
N SER A 216 4.99 11.70 11.93
CA SER A 216 5.34 12.11 10.58
C SER A 216 4.97 13.58 10.38
N TYR A 217 5.85 14.32 9.71
CA TYR A 217 5.62 15.72 9.35
C TYR A 217 6.19 15.98 7.97
N TYR A 218 5.47 16.74 7.18
CA TYR A 218 5.89 17.03 5.81
C TYR A 218 5.28 18.33 5.30
N LEU A 219 6.04 18.97 4.40
CA LEU A 219 5.61 20.03 3.50
C LEU A 219 5.90 19.56 2.07
N LEU A 220 4.89 19.56 1.21
CA LEU A 220 5.01 19.30 -0.20
C LEU A 220 4.52 20.52 -0.98
N ILE A 221 5.39 21.05 -1.85
CA ILE A 221 5.07 22.17 -2.76
C ILE A 221 5.26 21.65 -4.17
N GLN A 222 4.31 21.92 -5.05
CA GLN A 222 4.33 21.48 -6.44
C GLN A 222 4.00 22.61 -7.38
N LYS A 223 4.55 22.55 -8.61
CA LYS A 223 4.21 23.49 -9.71
C LYS A 223 4.54 24.97 -9.41
N ILE A 224 5.69 25.23 -8.78
CA ILE A 224 6.17 26.58 -8.52
C ILE A 224 7.29 26.99 -9.52
N GLY A 225 6.92 27.66 -10.61
CA GLY A 225 7.85 28.03 -11.68
C GLY A 225 8.52 26.79 -12.28
N LYS A 226 9.85 26.72 -12.23
CA LYS A 226 10.64 25.55 -12.70
C LYS A 226 10.67 24.39 -11.71
N ILE A 227 10.29 24.61 -10.46
CA ILE A 227 10.27 23.57 -9.44
C ILE A 227 8.99 22.75 -9.63
N LYS A 228 9.12 21.50 -10.12
CA LYS A 228 8.00 20.57 -10.26
C LYS A 228 7.51 20.11 -8.89
N THR A 229 8.44 19.72 -8.01
CA THR A 229 8.13 19.21 -6.67
C THR A 229 9.24 19.60 -5.69
N LEU A 230 8.86 20.06 -4.52
CA LEU A 230 9.72 20.27 -3.37
C LEU A 230 9.08 19.59 -2.15
N ALA A 231 9.78 18.65 -1.54
CA ALA A 231 9.38 18.00 -0.31
C ALA A 231 10.35 18.33 0.83
N VAL A 232 9.82 18.70 1.99
CA VAL A 232 10.57 18.98 3.22
C VAL A 232 9.97 18.18 4.35
N GLY A 233 10.80 17.59 5.21
CA GLY A 233 10.37 16.70 6.28
C GLY A 233 10.42 15.24 5.88
N ARG A 234 9.34 14.48 6.08
CA ARG A 234 9.29 13.05 5.71
C ARG A 234 8.68 12.87 4.33
N TYR A 235 9.42 12.17 3.48
CA TYR A 235 9.03 11.95 2.09
C TYR A 235 9.39 10.54 1.62
N ARG A 236 8.90 10.18 0.45
CA ARG A 236 9.22 8.97 -0.30
C ARG A 236 9.78 9.35 -1.65
N LEU A 237 10.66 8.51 -2.15
CA LEU A 237 11.37 8.74 -3.41
C LEU A 237 11.47 7.44 -4.20
N LYS A 238 11.34 7.55 -5.52
CA LYS A 238 11.60 6.48 -6.47
C LYS A 238 12.39 7.05 -7.64
N PHE A 239 13.42 6.33 -8.10
CA PHE A 239 14.08 6.53 -9.37
C PHE A 239 13.85 5.33 -10.28
N GLY A 240 13.58 5.58 -11.56
CA GLY A 240 13.41 4.55 -12.58
C GLY A 240 12.38 3.48 -12.21
N LEU A 241 12.76 2.22 -12.34
CA LEU A 241 11.96 1.05 -11.96
C LEU A 241 12.27 0.55 -10.53
N GLY A 242 13.19 1.23 -9.81
CA GLY A 242 13.45 1.01 -8.40
C GLY A 242 14.65 0.13 -8.07
N LEU A 243 15.57 -0.06 -8.99
CA LEU A 243 16.79 -0.84 -8.73
C LEU A 243 17.78 -0.10 -7.83
N VAL A 244 17.81 1.22 -7.85
CA VAL A 244 18.68 2.06 -7.01
C VAL A 244 17.98 2.51 -5.74
N ILE A 245 16.79 3.11 -5.88
CA ILE A 245 15.96 3.56 -4.75
C ILE A 245 14.49 3.47 -5.11
N ASN A 246 13.71 2.90 -4.21
CA ASN A 246 12.25 2.93 -4.28
C ASN A 246 11.66 2.69 -2.88
N ASN A 247 11.09 3.72 -2.32
CA ASN A 247 10.33 3.67 -1.08
C ASN A 247 8.81 3.59 -1.32
N ASN A 248 8.38 3.52 -2.58
CA ASN A 248 6.99 3.34 -2.96
C ASN A 248 6.58 1.86 -2.90
N TYR A 249 5.31 1.58 -3.08
CA TYR A 249 4.74 0.24 -2.95
C TYR A 249 4.58 -0.44 -4.31
N SER A 250 4.64 -1.78 -4.29
CA SER A 250 4.24 -2.67 -5.37
C SER A 250 2.93 -3.37 -5.00
N PHE A 251 2.05 -3.62 -5.96
CA PHE A 251 0.69 -4.13 -5.77
C PHE A 251 0.51 -5.62 -6.02
N GLY A 252 1.60 -6.33 -6.15
CA GLY A 252 1.56 -7.73 -6.56
C GLY A 252 1.58 -7.92 -8.07
N LYS A 253 1.56 -9.17 -8.42
CA LYS A 253 1.81 -9.57 -9.80
C LYS A 253 0.62 -9.34 -10.71
N LEU A 254 -0.62 -9.52 -10.21
CA LEU A 254 -1.82 -9.24 -11.00
C LEU A 254 -1.94 -7.73 -11.29
N SER A 255 -1.67 -6.89 -10.31
CA SER A 255 -1.72 -5.43 -10.48
C SER A 255 -0.61 -4.90 -11.39
N ALA A 256 0.49 -5.63 -11.54
CA ALA A 256 1.54 -5.30 -12.51
C ALA A 256 1.00 -5.20 -13.94
N LEU A 257 -0.04 -5.99 -14.28
CA LEU A 257 -0.74 -5.88 -15.56
C LEU A 257 -1.37 -4.49 -15.78
N SER A 258 -1.69 -3.78 -14.72
CA SER A 258 -2.36 -2.48 -14.78
C SER A 258 -1.45 -1.28 -14.49
N SER A 259 -0.28 -1.49 -13.87
CA SER A 259 0.52 -0.37 -13.35
C SER A 259 2.02 -0.47 -13.59
N ILE A 260 2.55 -1.61 -14.05
CA ILE A 260 3.99 -1.72 -14.27
C ILE A 260 4.43 -0.92 -15.50
N GLY A 261 5.59 -0.27 -15.41
CA GLY A 261 6.20 0.46 -16.52
C GLY A 261 6.29 1.97 -16.33
N SER A 262 5.75 2.52 -15.23
CA SER A 262 6.07 3.92 -14.86
C SER A 262 7.57 4.02 -14.53
N ASN A 263 8.31 4.59 -15.46
CA ASN A 263 9.77 4.67 -15.45
C ASN A 263 10.21 6.12 -15.27
N GLY A 264 10.23 6.59 -14.03
CA GLY A 264 10.63 7.95 -13.74
C GLY A 264 10.77 8.26 -12.27
N THR A 265 11.19 9.49 -12.01
CA THR A 265 11.34 10.02 -10.66
C THR A 265 9.98 10.38 -10.06
N ASP A 266 9.77 9.99 -8.81
CA ASP A 266 8.57 10.32 -8.08
C ASP A 266 8.91 10.71 -6.63
N ILE A 267 8.57 11.93 -6.24
CA ILE A 267 8.71 12.45 -4.88
C ILE A 267 7.32 12.62 -4.27
N ARG A 268 7.10 12.02 -3.10
CA ARG A 268 5.82 12.06 -2.39
C ARG A 268 6.00 12.38 -0.91
N ALA A 269 5.00 13.02 -0.33
CA ALA A 269 4.91 13.17 1.12
C ALA A 269 4.71 11.79 1.78
N HIS A 270 5.34 11.58 2.94
CA HIS A 270 5.08 10.40 3.78
C HIS A 270 3.95 10.72 4.75
N SER A 271 2.72 10.52 4.33
CA SER A 271 1.50 10.77 5.11
C SER A 271 1.06 9.58 5.97
N SER A 272 1.73 8.42 5.86
CA SER A 272 1.38 7.19 6.59
C SER A 272 1.72 7.27 8.08
N SER A 273 0.98 6.50 8.87
CA SER A 273 1.30 6.21 10.27
C SER A 273 2.38 5.13 10.43
N SER A 274 2.81 4.50 9.33
CA SER A 274 3.87 3.49 9.33
C SER A 274 5.25 4.11 9.53
N SER A 275 6.04 3.56 10.44
CA SER A 275 7.42 3.98 10.74
C SER A 275 8.46 3.45 9.74
N GLY A 276 8.06 2.59 8.81
CA GLY A 276 8.95 2.02 7.79
C GLY A 276 9.06 2.89 6.52
N ASN A 277 10.12 2.64 5.73
CA ASN A 277 10.28 3.07 4.34
C ASN A 277 10.00 4.56 4.03
N TYR A 278 10.59 5.48 4.78
CA TYR A 278 10.58 6.92 4.48
C TYR A 278 11.99 7.48 4.45
N LEU A 279 12.14 8.65 3.86
CA LEU A 279 13.31 9.53 3.94
C LEU A 279 12.94 10.77 4.77
N GLN A 280 13.91 11.40 5.40
CA GLN A 280 13.68 12.59 6.23
C GLN A 280 14.73 13.65 5.92
N GLY A 281 14.28 14.79 5.39
CA GLY A 281 15.14 15.89 4.97
C GLY A 281 14.50 16.71 3.89
N VAL A 282 15.18 16.87 2.75
CA VAL A 282 14.70 17.68 1.62
C VAL A 282 14.91 16.92 0.32
N ALA A 283 13.93 17.01 -0.58
CA ALA A 283 14.04 16.51 -1.96
C ALA A 283 13.36 17.49 -2.91
N SER A 284 13.92 17.69 -4.10
CA SER A 284 13.35 18.58 -5.11
C SER A 284 13.59 18.06 -6.52
N THR A 285 12.59 18.22 -7.38
CA THR A 285 12.69 18.04 -8.84
C THR A 285 12.51 19.38 -9.51
N VAL A 286 13.47 19.77 -10.33
CA VAL A 286 13.48 21.05 -11.07
C VAL A 286 13.57 20.77 -12.57
N ASN A 287 12.69 21.40 -13.34
CA ASN A 287 12.77 21.42 -14.80
C ASN A 287 13.80 22.46 -15.22
N VAL A 288 14.97 22.03 -15.65
CA VAL A 288 16.09 22.92 -16.01
C VAL A 288 16.01 23.37 -17.47
N ALA A 289 15.49 22.50 -18.35
CA ALA A 289 15.26 22.79 -19.75
C ALA A 289 14.09 21.96 -20.28
N LYS A 290 13.57 22.25 -21.46
CA LYS A 290 12.43 21.53 -22.05
C LYS A 290 12.71 20.03 -22.16
N GLY A 291 12.00 19.26 -21.36
CA GLY A 291 12.14 17.79 -21.25
C GLY A 291 13.29 17.32 -20.37
N PHE A 292 14.06 18.23 -19.73
CA PHE A 292 15.13 17.86 -18.78
C PHE A 292 14.76 18.20 -17.36
N ASP A 293 14.71 17.19 -16.52
CA ASP A 293 14.45 17.29 -15.10
C ASP A 293 15.66 16.84 -14.28
N VAL A 294 15.98 17.63 -13.26
CA VAL A 294 17.02 17.31 -12.28
C VAL A 294 16.36 17.11 -10.93
N THR A 295 16.63 15.97 -10.33
CA THR A 295 16.18 15.67 -8.97
C THR A 295 17.38 15.54 -8.05
N ALA A 296 17.30 16.13 -6.86
CA ALA A 296 18.27 15.96 -5.81
C ALA A 296 17.56 15.73 -4.48
N PHE A 297 18.19 14.95 -3.60
CA PHE A 297 17.67 14.72 -2.26
C PHE A 297 18.78 14.55 -1.22
N VAL A 298 18.45 14.89 0.01
CA VAL A 298 19.24 14.60 1.21
C VAL A 298 18.32 14.11 2.32
N SER A 299 18.75 13.07 3.04
CA SER A 299 18.02 12.46 4.13
C SER A 299 18.95 12.13 5.29
N GLY A 300 18.55 12.54 6.49
CA GLY A 300 19.16 12.13 7.76
C GLY A 300 18.07 11.66 8.72
N ARG A 301 18.12 10.38 9.14
CA ARG A 301 17.13 9.82 10.05
C ARG A 301 17.74 8.83 11.02
N LYS A 302 17.07 8.69 12.17
CA LYS A 302 17.33 7.57 13.08
C LYS A 302 16.47 6.38 12.67
N ILE A 303 17.04 5.18 12.76
CA ILE A 303 16.41 3.92 12.44
C ILE A 303 16.55 2.93 13.59
N ASP A 304 15.70 1.93 13.58
CA ASP A 304 15.72 0.84 14.53
C ASP A 304 16.62 -0.29 14.02
N ALA A 305 17.50 -0.79 14.86
CA ALA A 305 18.41 -1.85 14.50
C ALA A 305 18.58 -2.88 15.63
N THR A 306 18.83 -4.12 15.25
CA THR A 306 19.36 -5.12 16.16
C THR A 306 20.88 -5.00 16.13
N LEU A 307 21.47 -4.66 17.28
CA LEU A 307 22.90 -4.51 17.43
C LEU A 307 23.52 -5.79 18.00
N ASN A 308 24.71 -6.10 17.54
CA ASN A 308 25.56 -7.10 18.15
C ASN A 308 26.06 -6.59 19.51
N LYS A 309 25.93 -7.42 20.54
CA LYS A 309 26.31 -7.04 21.91
C LYS A 309 27.83 -6.86 22.14
N GLN A 310 28.66 -7.48 21.28
CA GLN A 310 30.10 -7.48 21.46
C GLN A 310 30.75 -6.22 20.88
N ASP A 311 30.37 -5.83 19.67
CA ASP A 311 31.03 -4.78 18.88
C ASP A 311 30.10 -3.64 18.45
N ASN A 312 28.83 -3.67 18.85
CA ASN A 312 27.79 -2.69 18.50
C ASN A 312 27.57 -2.51 16.99
N THR A 313 27.93 -3.50 16.16
CA THR A 313 27.61 -3.49 14.73
C THR A 313 26.12 -3.78 14.50
N ILE A 314 25.58 -3.34 13.36
CA ILE A 314 24.19 -3.60 12.96
C ILE A 314 24.11 -5.02 12.41
N THR A 315 23.40 -5.90 13.11
CA THR A 315 23.12 -7.25 12.63
C THR A 315 21.93 -7.27 11.64
N SER A 316 20.90 -6.44 11.89
CA SER A 316 19.76 -6.27 11.02
C SER A 316 19.04 -4.94 11.27
N ILE A 317 18.53 -4.34 10.19
CA ILE A 317 17.64 -3.17 10.26
C ILE A 317 16.23 -3.68 10.60
N VAL A 318 15.55 -3.04 11.56
CA VAL A 318 14.21 -3.39 11.99
C VAL A 318 13.22 -2.42 11.35
N THR A 319 12.24 -2.94 10.65
CA THR A 319 11.22 -2.15 9.93
C THR A 319 9.81 -2.31 10.48
N SER A 320 9.60 -3.14 11.51
CA SER A 320 8.29 -3.40 12.10
C SER A 320 7.68 -2.19 12.82
N GLY A 321 8.53 -1.31 13.36
CA GLY A 321 8.11 -0.09 14.06
C GLY A 321 7.42 -0.30 15.39
N TYR A 322 7.43 -1.51 15.98
CA TYR A 322 6.85 -1.78 17.28
C TYR A 322 7.83 -1.52 18.42
N HIS A 323 7.36 -0.79 19.45
CA HIS A 323 8.14 -0.44 20.65
C HIS A 323 7.35 -0.70 21.95
N ARG A 324 6.80 -1.93 22.08
CA ARG A 324 5.88 -2.33 23.15
C ARG A 324 6.59 -2.92 24.37
N THR A 325 7.74 -3.55 24.14
CA THR A 325 8.53 -4.21 25.18
C THR A 325 9.86 -3.51 25.38
N GLN A 326 10.52 -3.74 26.51
CA GLN A 326 11.88 -3.21 26.78
C GLN A 326 12.87 -3.57 25.65
N THR A 327 12.79 -4.80 25.14
CA THR A 327 13.66 -5.24 24.06
C THR A 327 13.36 -4.53 22.74
N GLU A 328 12.09 -4.29 22.41
CA GLU A 328 11.68 -3.50 21.22
C GLU A 328 12.09 -2.03 21.42
N MET A 329 11.82 -1.47 22.60
CA MET A 329 12.17 -0.08 22.96
C MET A 329 13.69 0.16 22.96
N ALA A 330 14.51 -0.83 23.32
CA ALA A 330 15.97 -0.73 23.26
C ALA A 330 16.47 -0.55 21.80
N LYS A 331 15.75 -1.07 20.81
CA LYS A 331 16.08 -0.94 19.39
C LYS A 331 15.65 0.39 18.78
N LYS A 332 14.72 1.09 19.43
CA LYS A 332 14.16 2.35 18.93
C LYS A 332 15.23 3.41 18.72
N ASN A 333 15.34 3.89 17.47
CA ASN A 333 16.20 5.02 17.09
C ASN A 333 17.67 4.87 17.51
N ASN A 334 18.20 3.64 17.56
CA ASN A 334 19.54 3.35 18.10
C ASN A 334 20.66 3.46 17.06
N THR A 335 20.33 3.76 15.81
CA THR A 335 21.29 3.90 14.70
C THR A 335 20.87 5.06 13.80
N SER A 336 21.85 5.78 13.23
CA SER A 336 21.61 6.87 12.30
C SER A 336 21.91 6.43 10.87
N GLN A 337 21.04 6.82 9.93
CA GLN A 337 21.19 6.61 8.51
C GLN A 337 21.21 7.97 7.81
N THR A 338 22.25 8.20 6.99
CA THR A 338 22.32 9.34 6.08
C THR A 338 22.30 8.84 4.65
N ALA A 339 21.51 9.50 3.80
CA ALA A 339 21.47 9.20 2.38
C ALA A 339 21.35 10.49 1.58
N PHE A 340 22.00 10.54 0.44
CA PHE A 340 21.87 11.63 -0.53
C PHE A 340 22.09 11.10 -1.94
N GLY A 341 21.60 11.83 -2.91
CA GLY A 341 21.74 11.44 -4.31
C GLY A 341 20.87 12.29 -5.21
N GLY A 342 20.76 11.82 -6.45
CA GLY A 342 19.96 12.52 -7.44
C GLY A 342 19.74 11.72 -8.71
N ALA A 343 18.94 12.31 -9.59
CA ALA A 343 18.68 11.79 -10.92
C ALA A 343 18.61 12.93 -11.94
N LEU A 344 19.08 12.65 -13.14
CA LEU A 344 18.88 13.48 -14.33
C LEU A 344 18.03 12.69 -15.31
N GLU A 345 16.90 13.25 -15.72
CA GLU A 345 15.96 12.61 -16.63
C GLU A 345 15.70 13.50 -17.84
N TRP A 346 15.69 12.90 -19.02
CA TRP A 346 15.25 13.50 -20.26
C TRP A 346 14.06 12.74 -20.81
N ARG A 347 12.95 13.50 -21.08
CA ARG A 347 11.70 12.95 -21.63
C ARG A 347 11.22 13.81 -22.77
N ARG A 348 11.11 13.22 -23.94
CA ARG A 348 10.56 13.89 -25.14
C ARG A 348 10.14 12.89 -26.19
N TYR A 349 9.04 13.17 -26.87
CA TYR A 349 8.54 12.36 -27.99
C TYR A 349 8.36 10.88 -27.68
N GLY A 350 7.88 10.57 -26.50
CA GLY A 350 7.72 9.19 -26.02
C GLY A 350 8.99 8.55 -25.47
N PHE A 351 10.18 9.12 -25.72
CA PHE A 351 11.43 8.63 -25.15
C PHE A 351 11.61 9.11 -23.70
N ASN A 352 12.21 8.26 -22.91
CA ASN A 352 12.66 8.55 -21.56
C ASN A 352 14.05 7.94 -21.36
N ILE A 353 15.00 8.75 -20.94
CA ILE A 353 16.35 8.32 -20.59
C ILE A 353 16.74 9.04 -19.30
N GLY A 354 17.25 8.31 -18.33
CA GLY A 354 17.71 8.88 -17.07
C GLY A 354 18.92 8.19 -16.49
N ILE A 355 19.64 8.92 -15.69
CA ILE A 355 20.73 8.41 -14.85
C ILE A 355 20.44 8.77 -13.41
N SER A 356 20.75 7.89 -12.48
CA SER A 356 20.54 8.10 -11.05
C SER A 356 21.70 7.59 -10.23
N GLY A 357 21.90 8.21 -9.07
CA GLY A 357 22.90 7.77 -8.11
C GLY A 357 22.47 8.05 -6.68
N VAL A 358 22.79 7.12 -5.79
CA VAL A 358 22.46 7.20 -4.36
C VAL A 358 23.65 6.75 -3.53
N TYR A 359 23.99 7.54 -2.53
CA TYR A 359 24.92 7.21 -1.47
C TYR A 359 24.16 7.04 -0.17
N THR A 360 24.45 5.96 0.57
CA THR A 360 23.86 5.67 1.88
C THR A 360 24.96 5.35 2.88
N SER A 361 24.90 5.91 4.07
CA SER A 361 25.82 5.59 5.15
C SER A 361 25.10 5.42 6.49
N PHE A 362 25.73 4.64 7.37
CA PHE A 362 25.28 4.42 8.74
C PHE A 362 26.37 4.89 9.71
N ASP A 363 25.95 5.31 10.91
CA ASP A 363 26.90 5.63 12.00
C ASP A 363 27.65 4.38 12.51
N ARG A 364 27.07 3.18 12.29
CA ARG A 364 27.58 1.87 12.68
C ARG A 364 27.76 0.97 11.46
N THR A 365 28.70 0.04 11.51
CA THR A 365 28.91 -0.93 10.45
C THR A 365 27.76 -1.93 10.39
N LEU A 366 27.17 -2.11 9.21
CA LEU A 366 26.24 -3.20 8.91
C LEU A 366 27.03 -4.50 8.75
N ALA A 367 26.81 -5.46 9.63
CA ALA A 367 27.53 -6.73 9.71
C ALA A 367 26.54 -7.89 9.96
N PRO A 368 25.78 -8.30 8.92
CA PRO A 368 24.90 -9.46 9.04
C PRO A 368 25.74 -10.73 9.28
N ASP A 369 25.16 -11.71 9.97
CA ASP A 369 25.81 -12.99 10.22
C ASP A 369 26.05 -13.75 8.90
N LYS A 370 27.29 -13.73 8.40
CA LYS A 370 27.73 -14.37 7.17
C LYS A 370 28.07 -15.87 7.34
N SER A 371 28.05 -16.41 8.54
CA SER A 371 28.19 -17.87 8.77
C SER A 371 26.98 -18.61 8.18
N VAL A 372 25.85 -17.96 8.13
CA VAL A 372 24.62 -18.47 7.49
C VAL A 372 24.76 -18.32 5.96
N LYS A 373 24.82 -19.46 5.24
CA LYS A 373 25.11 -19.53 3.79
C LYS A 373 24.31 -18.53 2.95
N TYR A 374 22.99 -18.40 3.15
CA TYR A 374 22.15 -17.50 2.38
C TYR A 374 22.38 -16.01 2.66
N ARG A 375 23.02 -15.64 3.80
CA ARG A 375 23.36 -14.24 4.14
C ARG A 375 24.75 -13.81 3.68
N ARG A 376 25.55 -14.72 3.12
CA ARG A 376 26.95 -14.47 2.77
C ARG A 376 27.16 -13.24 1.87
N HIS A 377 26.19 -12.96 0.98
CA HIS A 377 26.23 -11.85 0.04
C HIS A 377 25.33 -10.67 0.43
N TYR A 378 24.80 -10.66 1.64
CA TYR A 378 24.07 -9.49 2.15
C TYR A 378 24.99 -8.29 2.29
N ALA A 379 24.44 -7.10 2.11
CA ALA A 379 25.15 -5.84 2.27
C ALA A 379 25.90 -5.80 3.61
N SER A 380 27.17 -5.41 3.57
CA SER A 380 28.05 -5.34 4.74
C SER A 380 29.02 -4.20 4.55
N GLY A 381 29.11 -3.31 5.54
CA GLY A 381 29.92 -2.11 5.47
C GLY A 381 29.26 -0.94 6.17
N LYS A 382 29.91 0.22 6.12
CA LYS A 382 29.42 1.46 6.73
C LYS A 382 28.76 2.40 5.71
N SER A 383 29.17 2.31 4.45
CA SER A 383 28.68 3.15 3.36
C SER A 383 28.46 2.32 2.10
N PHE A 384 27.51 2.74 1.29
CA PHE A 384 27.06 2.07 0.07
C PHE A 384 26.75 3.10 -0.99
N HIS A 385 27.11 2.81 -2.25
CA HIS A 385 26.73 3.63 -3.38
C HIS A 385 26.18 2.77 -4.50
N ASN A 386 25.13 3.26 -5.14
CA ASN A 386 24.47 2.60 -6.26
C ASN A 386 24.22 3.62 -7.36
N PHE A 387 24.38 3.18 -8.60
CA PHE A 387 24.16 3.96 -9.81
C PHE A 387 23.23 3.18 -10.74
N GLY A 388 22.37 3.90 -11.44
CA GLY A 388 21.44 3.29 -12.38
C GLY A 388 21.25 4.13 -13.63
N ILE A 389 20.94 3.44 -14.73
CA ILE A 389 20.51 4.04 -15.98
C ILE A 389 19.13 3.47 -16.29
N ASN A 390 18.15 4.33 -16.46
CA ASN A 390 16.82 3.97 -16.90
C ASN A 390 16.57 4.50 -18.31
N TYR A 391 15.80 3.76 -19.09
CA TYR A 391 15.47 4.06 -20.46
C TYR A 391 14.06 3.54 -20.80
N GLY A 392 13.42 4.21 -21.75
CA GLY A 392 12.10 3.80 -22.21
C GLY A 392 11.64 4.50 -23.47
N TYR A 393 10.65 3.88 -24.10
CA TYR A 393 9.88 4.47 -25.18
C TYR A 393 8.43 4.04 -25.05
N THR A 394 7.52 5.00 -25.13
CA THR A 394 6.08 4.73 -25.00
C THR A 394 5.33 5.43 -26.12
N ASN A 395 4.46 4.69 -26.79
CA ASN A 395 3.44 5.21 -27.70
C ASN A 395 2.09 4.51 -27.42
N SER A 396 1.07 4.80 -28.23
CA SER A 396 -0.28 4.24 -28.06
C SER A 396 -0.35 2.71 -28.25
N ARG A 397 0.63 2.07 -28.90
CA ARG A 397 0.63 0.63 -29.16
C ARG A 397 1.58 -0.16 -28.27
N PHE A 398 2.76 0.39 -27.96
CA PHE A 398 3.71 -0.30 -27.11
C PHE A 398 4.46 0.63 -26.16
N ALA A 399 4.86 0.09 -25.03
CA ALA A 399 5.73 0.74 -24.09
C ALA A 399 6.86 -0.23 -23.74
N ILE A 400 8.10 0.23 -23.92
CA ILE A 400 9.30 -0.47 -23.52
C ILE A 400 9.95 0.36 -22.43
N ASN A 401 10.26 -0.25 -21.27
CA ASN A 401 10.95 0.42 -20.19
C ASN A 401 11.98 -0.52 -19.59
N GLY A 402 13.13 0.02 -19.22
CA GLY A 402 14.19 -0.74 -18.57
C GLY A 402 14.96 0.10 -17.58
N GLU A 403 15.62 -0.59 -16.66
CA GLU A 403 16.61 -0.03 -15.75
C GLU A 403 17.74 -1.04 -15.56
N THR A 404 18.98 -0.55 -15.58
CA THR A 404 20.16 -1.34 -15.22
C THR A 404 20.95 -0.58 -14.18
N ALA A 405 21.31 -1.26 -13.09
CA ALA A 405 21.99 -0.66 -11.95
C ALA A 405 23.20 -1.48 -11.50
N THR A 406 24.16 -0.78 -10.91
CA THR A 406 25.36 -1.33 -10.28
C THR A 406 25.71 -0.53 -9.03
N GLY A 407 26.78 -0.89 -8.33
CA GLY A 407 27.26 -0.19 -7.14
C GLY A 407 28.62 -0.70 -6.67
N ASP A 408 28.97 -0.39 -5.45
CA ASP A 408 30.18 -0.85 -4.75
C ASP A 408 30.28 -2.38 -4.62
N CYS A 409 29.19 -3.07 -4.77
CA CYS A 409 29.12 -4.53 -4.81
C CYS A 409 29.74 -5.14 -6.10
N ASN A 410 30.13 -4.34 -7.09
CA ASN A 410 30.64 -4.76 -8.40
C ASN A 410 29.76 -5.84 -9.07
N ALA A 411 28.45 -5.67 -8.96
CA ALA A 411 27.47 -6.59 -9.52
C ALA A 411 26.33 -5.79 -10.17
N VAL A 412 25.58 -6.42 -11.06
CA VAL A 412 24.56 -5.79 -11.88
C VAL A 412 23.19 -6.32 -11.50
N ALA A 413 22.21 -5.43 -11.51
CA ALA A 413 20.80 -5.74 -11.55
C ALA A 413 20.18 -5.08 -12.78
N THR A 414 19.27 -5.77 -13.48
CA THR A 414 18.53 -5.23 -14.61
C THR A 414 17.08 -5.72 -14.60
N ILE A 415 16.18 -4.84 -15.01
CA ILE A 415 14.77 -5.13 -15.21
C ILE A 415 14.28 -4.47 -16.50
N ASN A 416 13.58 -5.21 -17.33
CA ASN A 416 13.08 -4.75 -18.61
C ASN A 416 11.62 -5.15 -18.77
N THR A 417 10.79 -4.26 -19.28
CA THR A 417 9.37 -4.50 -19.52
C THR A 417 9.02 -4.11 -20.94
N ILE A 418 8.18 -4.89 -21.56
CA ILE A 418 7.52 -4.56 -22.82
C ILE A 418 6.02 -4.81 -22.69
N ARG A 419 5.24 -3.80 -22.95
CA ARG A 419 3.78 -3.89 -23.06
C ARG A 419 3.40 -3.66 -24.51
N PHE A 420 2.53 -4.49 -25.00
CA PHE A 420 2.03 -4.42 -26.38
C PHE A 420 0.52 -4.51 -26.41
N GLU A 421 -0.12 -3.46 -26.94
CA GLU A 421 -1.55 -3.41 -27.21
C GLU A 421 -1.81 -4.03 -28.60
N VAL A 422 -2.18 -5.32 -28.63
CA VAL A 422 -2.45 -6.05 -29.87
C VAL A 422 -3.63 -5.43 -30.61
N ASN A 423 -4.69 -5.12 -29.88
CA ASN A 423 -5.88 -4.41 -30.31
C ASN A 423 -6.56 -3.76 -29.11
N GLU A 424 -7.76 -3.20 -29.27
CA GLU A 424 -8.54 -2.53 -28.20
C GLU A 424 -8.92 -3.46 -27.05
N ASN A 425 -8.96 -4.77 -27.32
CA ASN A 425 -9.43 -5.79 -26.38
C ASN A 425 -8.31 -6.61 -25.76
N LEU A 426 -7.11 -6.62 -26.32
CA LEU A 426 -6.01 -7.49 -25.89
C LEU A 426 -4.72 -6.71 -25.68
N SER A 427 -4.22 -6.75 -24.47
CA SER A 427 -2.92 -6.22 -24.03
C SER A 427 -2.04 -7.34 -23.52
N LEU A 428 -0.80 -7.37 -23.95
CA LEU A 428 0.23 -8.32 -23.52
C LEU A 428 1.33 -7.57 -22.77
N LEU A 429 1.89 -8.21 -21.75
CA LEU A 429 3.01 -7.71 -20.95
C LEU A 429 4.07 -8.79 -20.82
N ALA A 430 5.31 -8.46 -21.12
CA ALA A 430 6.47 -9.28 -20.77
C ALA A 430 7.41 -8.45 -19.88
N LEU A 431 7.95 -9.10 -18.85
CA LEU A 431 8.97 -8.53 -17.98
C LEU A 431 10.09 -9.54 -17.80
N GLN A 432 11.30 -9.10 -18.03
CA GLN A 432 12.54 -9.83 -17.75
C GLN A 432 13.22 -9.14 -16.58
N ARG A 433 13.78 -9.91 -15.64
CA ARG A 433 14.60 -9.42 -14.55
C ARG A 433 15.81 -10.32 -14.30
N PHE A 434 16.91 -9.68 -13.98
CA PHE A 434 18.13 -10.34 -13.53
C PHE A 434 18.75 -9.52 -12.41
N TYR A 435 18.80 -10.09 -11.21
CA TYR A 435 19.44 -9.50 -10.03
C TYR A 435 20.53 -10.44 -9.56
N SER A 436 21.78 -10.05 -9.75
CA SER A 436 22.91 -10.83 -9.27
C SER A 436 22.79 -11.13 -7.78
N PHE A 437 23.19 -12.30 -7.35
CA PHE A 437 23.20 -12.65 -5.92
C PHE A 437 24.21 -11.80 -5.10
N ARG A 438 25.13 -11.10 -5.78
CA ARG A 438 26.06 -10.14 -5.17
C ARG A 438 25.53 -8.71 -5.17
N TYR A 439 24.52 -8.41 -6.01
CA TYR A 439 23.96 -7.07 -6.05
C TYR A 439 23.30 -6.73 -4.72
N ASN A 440 23.60 -5.55 -4.21
CA ASN A 440 22.91 -5.01 -3.03
C ASN A 440 22.72 -3.50 -3.18
N ALA A 441 21.52 -3.05 -2.88
CA ALA A 441 21.15 -1.65 -2.78
C ALA A 441 20.16 -1.51 -1.61
N ILE A 442 20.59 -0.79 -0.58
CA ILE A 442 19.90 -0.71 0.73
C ILE A 442 18.48 -0.19 0.59
N MET A 443 18.24 0.68 -0.40
CA MET A 443 16.95 1.36 -0.60
C MET A 443 16.21 0.89 -1.85
N ALA A 444 16.68 -0.17 -2.52
CA ALA A 444 16.04 -0.70 -3.72
C ALA A 444 14.79 -1.52 -3.39
N SER A 445 13.78 -1.38 -4.22
CA SER A 445 12.59 -2.22 -4.23
C SER A 445 12.04 -2.25 -5.66
N ALA A 446 12.07 -3.41 -6.31
CA ALA A 446 11.57 -3.61 -7.66
C ALA A 446 10.74 -4.90 -7.75
N PHE A 447 10.11 -5.14 -8.91
CA PHE A 447 9.32 -6.35 -9.12
C PHE A 447 10.17 -7.60 -8.91
N SER A 448 9.77 -8.48 -7.98
CA SER A 448 10.50 -9.70 -7.62
C SER A 448 9.58 -10.76 -7.03
N GLU A 449 9.95 -12.03 -7.15
CA GLU A 449 9.34 -13.15 -6.43
C GLU A 449 9.95 -13.34 -5.03
N GLY A 450 11.25 -13.02 -4.90
CA GLY A 450 11.99 -13.16 -3.65
C GLY A 450 11.80 -12.01 -2.64
N GLY A 451 11.14 -10.92 -3.03
CA GLY A 451 10.89 -9.76 -2.17
C GLY A 451 12.09 -8.82 -2.02
N SER A 452 13.20 -9.04 -2.74
CA SER A 452 14.39 -8.19 -2.73
C SER A 452 14.99 -8.07 -4.12
N VAL A 453 15.75 -6.99 -4.38
CA VAL A 453 16.51 -6.79 -5.61
C VAL A 453 17.87 -7.47 -5.47
N GLN A 454 17.85 -8.77 -5.25
CA GLN A 454 19.06 -9.59 -5.09
C GLN A 454 18.74 -11.06 -5.36
N ASN A 455 19.68 -11.77 -6.00
CA ASN A 455 19.64 -13.23 -6.18
C ASN A 455 18.36 -13.70 -6.89
N GLU A 456 18.00 -13.10 -8.02
CA GLU A 456 16.81 -13.52 -8.76
C GLU A 456 16.97 -13.28 -10.26
N SER A 457 16.69 -14.30 -11.05
CA SER A 457 16.53 -14.20 -12.51
C SER A 457 15.12 -14.67 -12.84
N GLY A 458 14.36 -13.95 -13.66
CA GLY A 458 13.01 -14.37 -13.93
C GLY A 458 12.38 -13.72 -15.14
N ILE A 459 11.31 -14.36 -15.61
CA ILE A 459 10.46 -13.91 -16.69
C ILE A 459 9.01 -13.95 -16.21
N TYR A 460 8.33 -12.82 -16.37
CA TYR A 460 6.91 -12.67 -16.13
C TYR A 460 6.21 -12.38 -17.46
N LEU A 461 5.18 -13.13 -17.76
CA LEU A 461 4.32 -12.92 -18.92
C LEU A 461 2.90 -12.69 -18.43
N GLY A 462 2.24 -11.69 -18.98
CA GLY A 462 0.89 -11.37 -18.61
C GLY A 462 0.02 -10.95 -19.78
N ALA A 463 -1.28 -11.17 -19.64
CA ALA A 463 -2.27 -10.80 -20.63
C ALA A 463 -3.53 -10.23 -19.96
N THR A 464 -4.09 -9.20 -20.58
CA THR A 464 -5.41 -8.68 -20.24
C THR A 464 -6.26 -8.73 -21.50
N TRP A 465 -7.35 -9.49 -21.45
CA TRP A 465 -8.27 -9.68 -22.57
C TRP A 465 -9.68 -9.27 -22.20
N LYS A 466 -10.29 -8.40 -23.01
CA LYS A 466 -11.63 -7.82 -22.80
C LYS A 466 -12.49 -8.03 -24.03
N PRO A 467 -12.97 -9.26 -24.28
CA PRO A 467 -13.77 -9.57 -25.46
C PRO A 467 -15.06 -8.76 -25.53
N ARG A 468 -15.54 -8.27 -24.39
CA ARG A 468 -16.73 -7.43 -24.24
C ARG A 468 -16.47 -6.36 -23.18
N THR A 469 -17.24 -5.29 -23.16
CA THR A 469 -17.14 -4.19 -22.19
C THR A 469 -17.43 -4.61 -20.76
N ASP A 470 -18.20 -5.68 -20.58
CA ASP A 470 -18.61 -6.24 -19.28
C ASP A 470 -17.81 -7.50 -18.87
N LEU A 471 -16.90 -8.00 -19.72
CA LEU A 471 -16.09 -9.19 -19.47
C LEU A 471 -14.60 -8.88 -19.57
N SER A 472 -13.86 -9.16 -18.52
CA SER A 472 -12.40 -9.01 -18.45
C SER A 472 -11.74 -10.30 -17.97
N VAL A 473 -10.72 -10.73 -18.67
CA VAL A 473 -9.86 -11.87 -18.31
C VAL A 473 -8.44 -11.33 -18.11
N MET A 474 -7.86 -11.58 -16.96
CA MET A 474 -6.47 -11.25 -16.65
C MET A 474 -5.73 -12.53 -16.28
N ALA A 475 -4.56 -12.74 -16.86
CA ALA A 475 -3.74 -13.90 -16.54
C ALA A 475 -2.27 -13.53 -16.53
N TYR A 476 -1.50 -14.19 -15.66
CA TYR A 476 -0.05 -14.11 -15.68
C TYR A 476 0.62 -15.45 -15.34
N ALA A 477 1.84 -15.57 -15.81
CA ALA A 477 2.78 -16.62 -15.46
C ALA A 477 4.13 -15.98 -15.12
N ASP A 478 4.67 -16.30 -13.95
CA ASP A 478 5.95 -15.82 -13.47
C ASP A 478 6.85 -17.00 -13.08
N VAL A 479 8.05 -17.01 -13.62
CA VAL A 479 9.09 -17.98 -13.33
C VAL A 479 10.30 -17.25 -12.78
N ALA A 480 10.78 -17.67 -11.61
CA ALA A 480 11.94 -17.11 -10.93
C ALA A 480 12.96 -18.20 -10.61
N TYR A 481 14.23 -17.92 -10.87
CA TYR A 481 15.38 -18.73 -10.50
C TYR A 481 16.26 -17.96 -9.53
N PHE A 482 16.67 -18.63 -8.46
CA PHE A 482 17.56 -18.12 -7.41
C PHE A 482 18.86 -18.90 -7.44
N ALA A 483 19.91 -18.29 -7.96
CA ALA A 483 21.21 -18.94 -8.16
C ALA A 483 21.98 -19.21 -6.87
N TRP A 484 21.68 -18.48 -5.80
CA TRP A 484 22.27 -18.61 -4.48
C TRP A 484 21.23 -19.10 -3.46
N PRO A 485 21.61 -19.89 -2.46
CA PRO A 485 20.71 -20.27 -1.36
C PRO A 485 19.94 -19.11 -0.78
N LYS A 486 18.74 -19.38 -0.32
CA LYS A 486 17.88 -18.42 0.41
C LYS A 486 17.28 -19.07 1.65
N TYR A 487 16.56 -18.30 2.43
CA TYR A 487 15.90 -18.84 3.63
C TYR A 487 14.99 -20.02 3.28
N GLN A 488 15.21 -21.17 3.94
CA GLN A 488 14.53 -22.45 3.69
C GLN A 488 14.81 -23.09 2.31
N ALA A 489 15.85 -22.67 1.60
CA ALA A 489 16.34 -23.35 0.41
C ALA A 489 17.87 -23.34 0.44
N SER A 490 18.46 -24.47 0.78
CA SER A 490 19.90 -24.63 1.04
C SER A 490 20.75 -24.65 -0.22
N ASP A 491 20.12 -24.71 -1.40
CA ASP A 491 20.75 -24.66 -2.71
C ASP A 491 20.02 -23.69 -3.66
N SER A 492 20.48 -23.61 -4.92
CA SER A 492 19.76 -22.89 -5.98
C SER A 492 18.35 -23.42 -6.11
N SER A 493 17.37 -22.54 -6.34
CA SER A 493 15.98 -22.93 -6.29
C SER A 493 15.13 -22.16 -7.29
N MET A 494 13.97 -22.75 -7.62
CA MET A 494 12.99 -22.17 -8.53
C MET A 494 11.68 -21.78 -7.83
N GLY A 495 11.01 -20.79 -8.39
CA GLY A 495 9.67 -20.38 -8.02
C GLY A 495 8.80 -20.21 -9.25
N PHE A 496 7.53 -20.64 -9.14
CA PHE A 496 6.51 -20.45 -10.17
C PHE A 496 5.28 -19.83 -9.52
N ASP A 497 4.71 -18.83 -10.18
CA ASP A 497 3.53 -18.14 -9.68
C ASP A 497 2.64 -17.79 -10.88
N ASN A 498 1.48 -18.42 -10.95
CA ASN A 498 0.55 -18.27 -12.06
C ASN A 498 -0.83 -17.92 -11.55
N SER A 499 -1.51 -17.01 -12.21
CA SER A 499 -2.88 -16.64 -11.84
C SER A 499 -3.72 -16.38 -13.08
N ILE A 500 -4.99 -16.74 -12.99
CA ILE A 500 -6.03 -16.34 -13.94
C ILE A 500 -7.22 -15.77 -13.17
N GLN A 501 -7.73 -14.65 -13.63
CA GLN A 501 -8.91 -14.02 -13.09
C GLN A 501 -9.89 -13.66 -14.21
N VAL A 502 -11.15 -13.98 -14.00
CA VAL A 502 -12.27 -13.60 -14.86
C VAL A 502 -13.20 -12.71 -14.06
N VAL A 503 -13.55 -11.55 -14.60
CA VAL A 503 -14.51 -10.62 -14.02
C VAL A 503 -15.60 -10.37 -15.06
N TYR A 504 -16.84 -10.69 -14.71
CA TYR A 504 -18.02 -10.44 -15.52
C TYR A 504 -18.97 -9.51 -14.79
N SER A 505 -19.22 -8.34 -15.37
CA SER A 505 -19.95 -7.23 -14.70
C SER A 505 -21.14 -6.75 -15.54
N PRO A 506 -22.19 -7.58 -15.77
CA PRO A 506 -23.37 -7.16 -16.49
C PRO A 506 -24.26 -6.28 -15.62
N SER A 507 -24.56 -5.07 -16.07
CA SER A 507 -25.42 -4.11 -15.38
C SER A 507 -24.98 -3.86 -13.92
N ASN A 508 -25.79 -4.32 -12.94
CA ASN A 508 -25.55 -4.15 -11.52
C ASN A 508 -24.81 -5.34 -10.85
N TRP A 509 -24.59 -6.40 -11.60
CA TRP A 509 -23.90 -7.59 -11.10
C TRP A 509 -22.40 -7.48 -11.30
N ASN A 510 -21.66 -8.15 -10.42
CA ASN A 510 -20.23 -8.34 -10.54
C ASN A 510 -19.87 -9.76 -10.11
N ILE A 511 -19.43 -10.56 -11.03
CA ILE A 511 -19.06 -11.96 -10.81
C ILE A 511 -17.57 -12.09 -11.04
N GLN A 512 -16.84 -12.61 -10.06
CA GLN A 512 -15.40 -12.81 -10.12
C GLN A 512 -15.04 -14.26 -9.86
N LEU A 513 -14.22 -14.82 -10.74
CA LEU A 513 -13.54 -16.09 -10.53
C LEU A 513 -12.04 -15.85 -10.59
N ARG A 514 -11.28 -16.30 -9.60
CA ARG A 514 -9.82 -16.25 -9.60
C ARG A 514 -9.25 -17.60 -9.17
N TYR A 515 -8.23 -18.03 -9.87
CA TYR A 515 -7.40 -19.16 -9.48
C TYR A 515 -5.94 -18.78 -9.52
N ARG A 516 -5.16 -19.22 -8.53
CA ARG A 516 -3.72 -19.01 -8.44
C ARG A 516 -3.03 -20.28 -8.03
N LEU A 517 -1.91 -20.56 -8.68
CA LEU A 517 -0.98 -21.63 -8.38
C LEU A 517 0.38 -21.05 -8.08
N LYS A 518 0.88 -21.27 -6.87
CA LYS A 518 2.22 -20.85 -6.46
C LYS A 518 3.04 -22.06 -6.04
N ARG A 519 4.22 -22.22 -6.62
CA ARG A 519 5.15 -23.33 -6.32
C ARG A 519 6.52 -22.75 -6.03
N ARG A 520 7.16 -23.19 -4.97
CA ARG A 520 8.51 -22.79 -4.58
C ARG A 520 9.28 -23.99 -4.11
N GLU A 521 10.52 -24.11 -4.54
CA GLU A 521 11.44 -25.11 -4.00
C GLU A 521 11.92 -24.69 -2.62
N LYS A 522 11.85 -25.63 -1.68
CA LYS A 522 12.30 -25.52 -0.28
C LYS A 522 12.91 -26.81 0.20
N ASP A 523 13.73 -26.71 1.25
CA ASP A 523 14.37 -27.87 1.88
C ASP A 523 13.33 -28.89 2.37
N ASN A 524 13.57 -30.16 2.09
CA ASN A 524 12.86 -31.24 2.75
C ASN A 524 13.12 -31.26 4.28
N ALA A 525 12.54 -32.17 5.03
CA ALA A 525 12.71 -32.22 6.47
C ALA A 525 14.16 -32.44 6.91
N GLY A 526 14.93 -33.24 6.14
CA GLY A 526 16.35 -33.55 6.39
C GLY A 526 17.32 -32.51 5.82
N LYS A 527 16.85 -31.52 5.04
CA LYS A 527 17.66 -30.56 4.29
C LYS A 527 18.67 -31.20 3.34
N THR A 528 18.35 -32.36 2.82
CA THR A 528 19.16 -33.10 1.84
C THR A 528 18.80 -32.73 0.42
N ASP A 529 17.52 -32.41 0.18
CA ASP A 529 16.97 -32.14 -1.14
C ASP A 529 15.98 -31.00 -1.11
N LEU A 530 15.76 -30.38 -2.25
CA LEU A 530 14.70 -29.39 -2.45
C LEU A 530 13.43 -30.11 -2.93
N ILE A 531 12.31 -29.79 -2.30
CA ILE A 531 10.98 -30.24 -2.69
C ILE A 531 10.05 -29.06 -2.93
N TYR A 532 9.03 -29.24 -3.74
CA TYR A 532 8.08 -28.19 -4.01
C TYR A 532 7.11 -27.95 -2.85
N GLN A 533 7.11 -26.74 -2.33
CA GLN A 533 5.97 -26.18 -1.63
C GLN A 533 4.97 -25.70 -2.67
N THR A 534 3.78 -26.26 -2.68
CA THR A 534 2.71 -25.92 -3.63
C THR A 534 1.52 -25.32 -2.89
N GLU A 535 1.02 -24.21 -3.39
CA GLU A 535 -0.16 -23.52 -2.86
C GLU A 535 -1.13 -23.24 -4.00
N HIS A 536 -2.37 -23.71 -3.85
CA HIS A 536 -3.49 -23.41 -4.73
C HIS A 536 -4.46 -22.51 -3.99
N ARG A 537 -4.87 -21.41 -4.61
CA ARG A 537 -5.92 -20.54 -4.10
C ARG A 537 -7.00 -20.33 -5.14
N GLY A 538 -8.25 -20.50 -4.71
CA GLY A 538 -9.43 -20.26 -5.52
C GLY A 538 -10.32 -19.21 -4.87
N ARG A 539 -10.91 -18.32 -5.66
CA ARG A 539 -11.94 -17.36 -5.24
C ARG A 539 -13.09 -17.36 -6.20
N PHE A 540 -14.28 -17.41 -5.65
CA PHE A 540 -15.52 -17.13 -6.36
C PHE A 540 -16.29 -16.05 -5.60
N ALA A 541 -16.66 -14.97 -6.28
CA ALA A 541 -17.42 -13.90 -5.65
C ALA A 541 -18.55 -13.44 -6.58
N VAL A 542 -19.71 -13.15 -5.99
CA VAL A 542 -20.87 -12.58 -6.66
C VAL A 542 -21.32 -11.35 -5.89
N GLY A 543 -21.34 -10.22 -6.56
CA GLY A 543 -21.79 -8.94 -6.03
C GLY A 543 -23.00 -8.41 -6.80
N TYR A 544 -23.86 -7.70 -6.11
CA TYR A 544 -24.94 -6.92 -6.69
C TYR A 544 -24.93 -5.50 -6.12
N ASN A 545 -24.95 -4.51 -6.99
CA ASN A 545 -24.87 -3.10 -6.63
C ASN A 545 -26.16 -2.36 -7.05
N ALA A 546 -27.08 -2.15 -6.11
CA ALA A 546 -28.24 -1.27 -6.29
C ALA A 546 -27.86 0.20 -5.99
N LYS A 547 -28.76 1.14 -6.25
CA LYS A 547 -28.53 2.58 -5.98
C LYS A 547 -28.29 2.90 -4.50
N THR A 548 -28.96 2.17 -3.60
CA THR A 548 -28.96 2.46 -2.16
C THR A 548 -28.34 1.34 -1.32
N TRP A 549 -28.09 0.18 -1.88
CA TRP A 549 -27.49 -0.95 -1.18
C TRP A 549 -26.65 -1.81 -2.10
N SER A 550 -25.73 -2.55 -1.53
CA SER A 550 -24.95 -3.55 -2.23
C SER A 550 -24.77 -4.81 -1.39
N SER A 551 -24.65 -5.94 -2.05
CA SER A 551 -24.44 -7.24 -1.44
C SER A 551 -23.31 -7.96 -2.17
N LYS A 552 -22.42 -8.62 -1.43
CA LYS A 552 -21.35 -9.45 -2.00
C LYS A 552 -21.22 -10.74 -1.21
N THR A 553 -21.36 -11.86 -1.90
CA THR A 553 -21.05 -13.20 -1.38
C THR A 553 -19.71 -13.64 -1.98
N GLN A 554 -18.81 -14.16 -1.15
CA GLN A 554 -17.49 -14.60 -1.59
C GLN A 554 -17.11 -15.90 -0.90
N ALA A 555 -16.61 -16.85 -1.68
CA ALA A 555 -16.02 -18.11 -1.22
C ALA A 555 -14.55 -18.14 -1.65
N ASP A 556 -13.66 -18.34 -0.69
CA ASP A 556 -12.22 -18.56 -0.95
C ASP A 556 -11.83 -19.95 -0.47
N VAL A 557 -10.97 -20.61 -1.23
CA VAL A 557 -10.39 -21.91 -0.88
C VAL A 557 -8.87 -21.85 -0.97
N SER A 558 -8.18 -22.55 -0.09
CA SER A 558 -6.73 -22.67 -0.05
C SER A 558 -6.33 -24.13 0.13
N PHE A 559 -5.44 -24.63 -0.73
CA PHE A 559 -4.83 -25.96 -0.59
C PHE A 559 -3.32 -25.77 -0.55
N TYR A 560 -2.71 -26.34 0.46
CA TYR A 560 -1.28 -26.26 0.68
C TYR A 560 -0.68 -27.67 0.72
N ASN A 561 0.43 -27.87 0.06
CA ASN A 561 1.16 -29.12 0.04
C ASN A 561 2.67 -28.85 0.09
N TYR A 562 3.32 -29.32 1.16
CA TYR A 562 4.77 -29.26 1.32
C TYR A 562 5.22 -30.50 2.11
N LYS A 563 5.55 -30.39 3.37
CA LYS A 563 5.83 -31.53 4.25
C LYS A 563 4.54 -32.24 4.65
N ASP A 564 3.52 -31.44 4.88
CA ASP A 564 2.16 -31.86 5.19
C ASP A 564 1.20 -31.25 4.19
N LYS A 565 0.03 -31.85 4.04
CA LYS A 565 -1.08 -31.33 3.24
C LYS A 565 -2.06 -30.64 4.17
N SER A 566 -2.51 -29.49 3.79
CA SER A 566 -3.57 -28.80 4.51
C SER A 566 -4.51 -28.07 3.54
N SER A 567 -5.74 -27.90 3.98
CA SER A 567 -6.81 -27.24 3.24
C SER A 567 -7.52 -26.23 4.12
N GLY A 568 -8.13 -25.25 3.49
CA GLY A 568 -8.93 -24.25 4.21
C GLY A 568 -9.90 -23.56 3.28
N TRP A 569 -10.99 -23.08 3.84
CA TRP A 569 -11.98 -22.31 3.12
C TRP A 569 -12.65 -21.25 4.00
N ILE A 570 -13.22 -20.24 3.35
CA ILE A 570 -14.06 -19.22 3.98
C ILE A 570 -15.24 -18.91 3.07
N LEU A 571 -16.42 -18.82 3.67
CA LEU A 571 -17.61 -18.26 3.03
C LEU A 571 -17.96 -16.96 3.73
N SER A 572 -18.08 -15.89 2.97
CA SER A 572 -18.31 -14.56 3.51
C SER A 572 -19.43 -13.83 2.79
N GLN A 573 -20.15 -12.99 3.55
CA GLN A 573 -21.21 -12.12 3.08
C GLN A 573 -20.94 -10.69 3.55
N SER A 574 -21.00 -9.73 2.63
CA SER A 574 -20.92 -8.30 2.90
C SER A 574 -22.21 -7.64 2.43
N LEU A 575 -22.78 -6.79 3.28
CA LEU A 575 -23.96 -5.98 2.98
C LEU A 575 -23.64 -4.52 3.28
N SER A 576 -23.90 -3.63 2.35
CA SER A 576 -23.77 -2.18 2.56
C SER A 576 -25.06 -1.50 2.19
N ALA A 577 -25.50 -0.54 3.00
CA ALA A 577 -26.72 0.23 2.77
C ALA A 577 -26.51 1.71 3.09
N LYS A 578 -27.08 2.58 2.25
CA LYS A 578 -27.16 4.03 2.46
C LYS A 578 -28.47 4.35 3.19
N LEU A 579 -28.37 4.81 4.42
CA LEU A 579 -29.52 5.22 5.23
C LEU A 579 -29.77 6.73 5.03
N GLY A 580 -30.53 7.06 4.01
CA GLY A 580 -30.76 8.43 3.61
C GLY A 580 -29.45 9.13 3.16
N LYS A 581 -29.31 10.41 3.53
CA LYS A 581 -28.12 11.24 3.26
C LYS A 581 -27.15 11.32 4.45
N ILE A 582 -27.49 10.71 5.57
CA ILE A 582 -26.83 10.93 6.86
C ILE A 582 -25.88 9.78 7.20
N ALA A 583 -26.26 8.54 6.92
CA ALA A 583 -25.49 7.38 7.36
C ALA A 583 -25.29 6.33 6.28
N ASN A 584 -24.15 5.63 6.36
CA ASN A 584 -23.88 4.42 5.60
C ASN A 584 -23.53 3.31 6.59
N VAL A 585 -24.12 2.14 6.39
CA VAL A 585 -23.88 0.96 7.22
C VAL A 585 -23.33 -0.14 6.36
N THR A 586 -22.24 -0.78 6.80
CA THR A 586 -21.69 -1.97 6.18
C THR A 586 -21.57 -3.07 7.24
N ALA A 587 -22.16 -4.22 6.96
CA ALA A 587 -22.06 -5.41 7.81
C ALA A 587 -21.36 -6.53 7.03
N ASN A 588 -20.45 -7.23 7.70
CA ASN A 588 -19.73 -8.36 7.13
C ASN A 588 -19.79 -9.56 8.09
N ILE A 589 -19.94 -10.74 7.52
CA ILE A 589 -19.86 -12.01 8.25
C ILE A 589 -19.06 -13.00 7.41
N GLY A 590 -18.18 -13.79 8.03
CA GLY A 590 -17.42 -14.83 7.38
C GLY A 590 -17.27 -16.03 8.31
N TYR A 591 -17.61 -17.22 7.82
CA TYR A 591 -17.33 -18.49 8.49
C TYR A 591 -16.16 -19.14 7.80
N PHE A 592 -15.16 -19.56 8.57
CA PHE A 592 -13.92 -20.16 8.07
C PHE A 592 -13.63 -21.49 8.78
N ASP A 593 -13.03 -22.38 8.00
CA ASP A 593 -12.53 -23.67 8.48
C ASP A 593 -11.25 -24.02 7.74
N THR A 594 -10.15 -24.23 8.47
CA THR A 594 -8.85 -24.52 7.91
C THR A 594 -8.09 -25.49 8.80
N ASP A 595 -7.34 -26.40 8.22
CA ASP A 595 -6.59 -27.42 8.95
C ASP A 595 -5.47 -26.79 9.81
N ASP A 596 -4.73 -25.83 9.25
CA ASP A 596 -3.61 -25.17 9.93
C ASP A 596 -3.33 -23.74 9.42
N TYR A 597 -2.24 -23.14 9.90
CA TYR A 597 -1.80 -21.80 9.48
C TYR A 597 -1.34 -21.74 8.01
N ASN A 598 -0.91 -22.86 7.40
CA ASN A 598 -0.44 -22.85 6.01
C ASN A 598 -1.60 -22.70 5.04
N SER A 599 -2.76 -23.25 5.36
CA SER A 599 -4.00 -23.14 4.59
C SER A 599 -4.89 -21.95 5.00
N ARG A 600 -4.35 -20.99 5.77
CA ARG A 600 -5.09 -19.80 6.21
C ARG A 600 -5.78 -19.07 5.09
N VAL A 601 -6.93 -18.53 5.39
CA VAL A 601 -7.77 -17.72 4.48
C VAL A 601 -7.79 -16.27 4.90
N TYR A 602 -8.18 -15.38 4.00
CA TYR A 602 -8.17 -13.94 4.22
C TYR A 602 -9.56 -13.36 4.04
N PHE A 603 -9.89 -12.43 4.91
CA PHE A 603 -11.18 -11.76 4.87
C PHE A 603 -11.00 -10.24 4.91
N TYR A 604 -11.29 -9.59 3.78
CA TYR A 604 -11.27 -8.14 3.73
C TYR A 604 -12.51 -7.57 4.40
N GLU A 605 -12.29 -6.60 5.28
CA GLU A 605 -13.32 -5.83 5.96
C GLU A 605 -13.10 -4.35 5.70
N ARG A 606 -14.15 -3.64 5.34
CA ARG A 606 -14.06 -2.17 5.28
C ARG A 606 -13.57 -1.62 6.62
N GLY A 607 -12.50 -0.82 6.55
CA GLY A 607 -11.85 -0.20 7.70
C GLY A 607 -12.19 1.28 7.87
N MET A 608 -11.49 1.92 8.80
CA MET A 608 -11.45 3.37 8.97
C MET A 608 -10.77 4.04 7.77
N SER A 609 -10.97 5.35 7.55
CA SER A 609 -10.14 6.10 6.62
C SER A 609 -8.69 6.02 7.08
N TYR A 610 -7.76 5.83 6.13
CA TYR A 610 -6.34 5.66 6.41
C TYR A 610 -5.99 4.39 7.20
N SER A 611 -6.83 3.34 7.13
CA SER A 611 -6.55 2.05 7.75
C SER A 611 -7.04 0.93 6.84
N PHE A 612 -6.11 0.21 6.23
CA PHE A 612 -6.41 -0.99 5.46
C PHE A 612 -6.18 -2.21 6.35
N TYR A 613 -7.15 -3.11 6.39
CA TYR A 613 -7.05 -4.31 7.21
C TYR A 613 -7.66 -5.51 6.50
N CYS A 614 -6.81 -6.49 6.20
CA CYS A 614 -7.19 -7.78 5.64
C CYS A 614 -6.59 -8.90 6.50
N PRO A 615 -7.23 -9.25 7.61
CA PRO A 615 -6.72 -10.28 8.51
C PRO A 615 -6.76 -11.66 7.89
N SER A 616 -5.80 -12.51 8.29
CA SER A 616 -5.81 -13.94 8.01
C SER A 616 -6.44 -14.72 9.15
N TYR A 617 -7.16 -15.76 8.80
CA TYR A 617 -7.83 -16.68 9.73
C TYR A 617 -7.39 -18.11 9.50
N TYR A 618 -7.22 -18.87 10.59
CA TYR A 618 -6.91 -20.30 10.57
C TYR A 618 -7.55 -21.03 11.74
N GLY A 619 -7.84 -22.32 11.59
CA GLY A 619 -8.68 -23.12 12.46
C GLY A 619 -10.16 -22.98 12.11
N ASN A 620 -11.06 -23.24 13.04
CA ASN A 620 -12.50 -23.17 12.82
C ASN A 620 -13.11 -22.01 13.58
N GLY A 621 -13.90 -21.15 12.90
CA GLY A 621 -14.48 -20.00 13.55
C GLY A 621 -15.33 -19.11 12.65
N ILE A 622 -15.80 -18.03 13.25
CA ILE A 622 -16.63 -17.01 12.60
C ILE A 622 -16.07 -15.62 12.88
N ARG A 623 -16.09 -14.78 11.87
CA ARG A 623 -15.84 -13.33 11.99
C ARG A 623 -17.07 -12.56 11.58
N TYR A 624 -17.48 -11.58 12.39
CA TYR A 624 -18.54 -10.64 12.03
C TYR A 624 -18.14 -9.23 12.46
N CYS A 625 -18.51 -8.25 11.65
CA CYS A 625 -18.28 -6.85 11.95
C CYS A 625 -19.33 -5.93 11.33
N ALA A 626 -19.52 -4.78 11.94
CA ALA A 626 -20.34 -3.71 11.42
C ALA A 626 -19.57 -2.39 11.46
N VAL A 627 -19.72 -1.61 10.38
CA VAL A 627 -19.16 -0.27 10.24
C VAL A 627 -20.30 0.70 9.96
N VAL A 628 -20.32 1.82 10.67
CA VAL A 628 -21.29 2.89 10.48
C VAL A 628 -20.54 4.20 10.27
N ASP A 629 -20.76 4.85 9.14
CA ASP A 629 -20.32 6.21 8.86
C ASP A 629 -21.51 7.16 9.05
N ILE A 630 -21.36 8.17 9.88
CA ILE A 630 -22.39 9.16 10.18
C ILE A 630 -21.87 10.55 9.84
N LYS A 631 -22.58 11.27 8.99
CA LYS A 631 -22.37 12.71 8.76
C LYS A 631 -23.06 13.48 9.88
N ALA A 632 -22.34 13.64 10.99
CA ALA A 632 -22.88 14.30 12.17
C ALA A 632 -23.17 15.80 11.93
N LEU A 633 -22.28 16.46 11.18
CA LEU A 633 -22.40 17.85 10.76
C LEU A 633 -21.92 17.98 9.31
N ARG A 634 -22.12 19.14 8.68
CA ARG A 634 -21.71 19.41 7.30
C ARG A 634 -20.22 19.12 7.04
N ASN A 635 -19.40 19.30 8.05
CA ASN A 635 -17.95 19.19 8.01
C ASN A 635 -17.36 18.15 8.98
N VAL A 636 -18.22 17.35 9.66
CA VAL A 636 -17.79 16.31 10.61
C VAL A 636 -18.38 14.96 10.21
N VAL A 637 -17.52 13.98 10.02
CA VAL A 637 -17.87 12.57 9.80
C VAL A 637 -17.39 11.76 10.98
N LEU A 638 -18.27 10.97 11.56
CA LEU A 638 -17.98 9.99 12.59
C LEU A 638 -18.10 8.59 12.00
N THR A 639 -17.07 7.77 12.19
CA THR A 639 -17.08 6.36 11.79
C THR A 639 -16.88 5.50 13.02
N ALA A 640 -17.72 4.49 13.19
CA ALA A 640 -17.60 3.48 14.23
C ALA A 640 -17.58 2.10 13.60
N LYS A 641 -16.68 1.23 14.04
CA LYS A 641 -16.59 -0.18 13.65
C LYS A 641 -16.51 -1.04 14.88
N ILE A 642 -17.38 -2.03 14.97
CA ILE A 642 -17.28 -3.12 15.95
C ILE A 642 -17.08 -4.43 15.20
N GLY A 643 -16.15 -5.27 15.68
CA GLY A 643 -15.90 -6.54 15.04
C GLY A 643 -15.48 -7.61 16.06
N THR A 644 -15.99 -8.82 15.87
CA THR A 644 -15.70 -9.97 16.73
C THR A 644 -15.22 -11.15 15.90
N SER A 645 -14.10 -11.76 16.31
CA SER A 645 -13.66 -13.09 15.85
C SER A 645 -13.97 -14.08 16.97
N LYS A 646 -14.65 -15.18 16.65
CA LYS A 646 -14.96 -16.28 17.57
C LYS A 646 -14.41 -17.56 16.98
N TYR A 647 -13.56 -18.26 17.75
CA TYR A 647 -13.05 -19.60 17.39
C TYR A 647 -13.83 -20.68 18.12
N PHE A 648 -14.01 -21.83 17.45
CA PHE A 648 -14.74 -22.98 17.98
C PHE A 648 -13.81 -24.13 18.34
N ASP A 649 -12.57 -24.10 17.83
CA ASP A 649 -11.55 -25.16 17.96
C ASP A 649 -10.50 -24.87 19.04
N ARG A 650 -10.59 -23.70 19.71
CA ARG A 650 -9.56 -23.28 20.69
C ARG A 650 -10.12 -22.36 21.77
N GLU A 651 -9.49 -22.41 22.94
CA GLU A 651 -9.81 -21.53 24.07
C GLU A 651 -8.93 -20.27 24.12
N LYS A 652 -7.84 -20.23 23.34
CA LYS A 652 -6.88 -19.13 23.32
C LYS A 652 -6.60 -18.68 21.90
N ILE A 653 -6.41 -17.38 21.71
CA ILE A 653 -6.10 -16.77 20.41
C ILE A 653 -4.68 -16.18 20.48
N GLY A 654 -3.88 -16.39 19.44
CA GLY A 654 -2.52 -15.87 19.34
C GLY A 654 -1.51 -16.63 20.18
N SER A 655 -0.30 -16.09 20.29
CA SER A 655 0.81 -16.68 21.04
C SER A 655 1.72 -15.62 21.64
N GLY A 656 2.57 -16.04 22.60
CA GLY A 656 3.52 -15.13 23.26
C GLY A 656 2.81 -13.98 23.97
N TYR A 657 3.31 -12.75 23.83
CA TYR A 657 2.69 -11.56 24.39
C TYR A 657 1.35 -11.17 23.76
N GLN A 658 1.05 -11.68 22.55
CA GLN A 658 -0.23 -11.44 21.87
C GLN A 658 -1.32 -12.44 22.28
N GLU A 659 -1.03 -13.44 23.12
CA GLU A 659 -1.99 -14.43 23.57
C GLU A 659 -3.17 -13.79 24.32
N ILE A 660 -4.38 -14.13 23.89
CA ILE A 660 -5.67 -13.77 24.51
C ILE A 660 -6.23 -15.05 25.12
N ASN A 661 -6.54 -15.05 26.41
CA ASN A 661 -7.03 -16.23 27.12
C ASN A 661 -8.56 -16.38 26.99
N HIS A 662 -9.06 -16.28 25.76
CA HIS A 662 -10.46 -16.45 25.37
C HIS A 662 -10.54 -16.94 23.94
N SER A 663 -11.62 -17.65 23.59
CA SER A 663 -11.92 -18.10 22.22
C SER A 663 -12.51 -16.99 21.34
N SER A 664 -12.71 -15.77 21.88
CA SER A 664 -13.25 -14.63 21.15
C SER A 664 -12.45 -13.36 21.40
N ALA A 665 -12.35 -12.53 20.37
CA ALA A 665 -11.73 -11.22 20.43
C ALA A 665 -12.64 -10.18 19.76
N THR A 666 -13.02 -9.15 20.52
CA THR A 666 -13.89 -8.06 20.05
C THR A 666 -13.14 -6.74 20.14
N ASP A 667 -13.15 -5.97 19.05
CA ASP A 667 -12.57 -4.64 18.95
C ASP A 667 -13.63 -3.61 18.60
N LEU A 668 -13.53 -2.42 19.20
CA LEU A 668 -14.25 -1.21 18.80
C LEU A 668 -13.24 -0.22 18.22
N GLU A 669 -13.51 0.26 17.02
CA GLU A 669 -12.73 1.33 16.39
C GLU A 669 -13.62 2.55 16.20
N LEU A 670 -13.10 3.73 16.53
CA LEU A 670 -13.79 5.00 16.42
C LEU A 670 -12.92 5.99 15.65
N GLN A 671 -13.52 6.73 14.72
CA GLN A 671 -12.83 7.77 13.99
C GLN A 671 -13.70 9.02 13.87
N MET A 672 -13.10 10.16 14.10
CA MET A 672 -13.69 11.46 13.81
C MET A 672 -12.85 12.16 12.74
N LYS A 673 -13.49 12.64 11.68
CA LYS A 673 -12.88 13.44 10.64
C LYS A 673 -13.59 14.78 10.57
N TRP A 674 -12.85 15.85 10.83
CA TRP A 674 -13.34 17.23 10.80
C TRP A 674 -12.61 18.01 9.69
N LYS A 675 -13.37 18.71 8.83
CA LYS A 675 -12.88 19.53 7.73
C LYS A 675 -13.35 20.97 7.89
N TRP A 676 -12.49 21.95 7.64
CA TRP A 676 -12.87 23.39 7.68
C TRP A 676 -12.03 24.24 6.74
#